data_2833da5b50b99549b10fd6ccc11d61b6
#
_entry.id   2833da5b50b99549b10fd6ccc11d61b6
#
_cell.length_a   1.000
_cell.length_b   1.000
_cell.length_c   1.000
_cell.angle_alpha   90.00
_cell.angle_beta   90.00
_cell.angle_gamma   90.00
#
_symmetry.space_group_name_H-M   'P 1'
#
loop_
_entity.id
_entity.type
_entity.pdbx_description
1 polymer ?
#
loop_
_entity_poly.entity_id
_entity_poly.type
_entity_poly.pdbx_seq_one_letter_code
_entity_poly.pdbx_strand_id
1 'polypeptide(L)'
;MQTTQKNKKGREGGVGRVRMAAVFFLMLFFGILCLGQICYLSFFERGISTGKSPKCVDTTEPDWKEKEVPDCRCYILANPLLPERGEILDDQGRLLMGNYTVFEVAFDGKKFAREYNNTSRYTSAEVETLLHNLAKSFYQRFHDRYPKTEKEYYTFFKNNYRKEQYASLLMVNVKDEKSWVTSFDTSYIRNLPFLTRKVKDKDTEKFYPKKYYGYLNCVPISVRVNPYGEMARRTLGSNVSGNAYGLEYIMDSILGGVRGSKKYLELNKAKVPLTDQIEPVDGMNLHTTLNLDIQNVVHNELHRKLVELGADWGCVIVMETETGAIKAISNLRRASSDGQTYTESMEYALNAKVEPGSTFKLASLLAYFERTPLDTGHFPMFNHTFKIPTKSGRMIEKAKSDSKVHGETLGTSNEIFQRSSNIGVSSMIFGTYGLGHFSEYRKQLAKFGFFDTVQTQLGPIMPAAIRNDGRFDNYYAVCFGAGFTMPVLRTLMYYNAIANNGRMMKPFIVKYVTNTYDTVRTFEPEVVMEQFVSDTIVQKARAYLDSVVWGRYGTGRRYKDSTCPFAGKTGTRDVWDEKTGQYVYDRNAVSFCGYFPKENPKYTAVIYIYNVLQHSEVAVDLFGKIARGIMNSHNFGATRSITKFERQPIPRIEPVEKRYFNVLLHKMGYDTTVTDAQNRYMTAVKTKGEPQPQLQGWALKQQDKMPDVRNMLASDAVAELTKAGYRVQVQGRGRVKSLSKDASGKLVRLYLEP
;
A
#
# COMPACT_ATOMS: atom_id res chain seq x y z
N MET A 1 -93.82 -4.79 -50.70
CA MET A 1 -93.22 -5.84 -51.52
C MET A 1 -91.93 -6.33 -50.86
N GLN A 2 -92.05 -7.48 -50.21
CA GLN A 2 -90.96 -8.29 -49.73
C GLN A 2 -90.15 -8.81 -50.91
N THR A 3 -88.88 -8.94 -50.78
CA THR A 3 -88.06 -10.16 -50.97
C THR A 3 -86.60 -9.86 -51.27
N THR A 4 -85.83 -10.69 -50.65
CA THR A 4 -84.42 -11.10 -50.93
C THR A 4 -83.26 -10.19 -50.55
N GLN A 5 -82.96 -10.25 -49.29
CA GLN A 5 -81.59 -10.18 -48.80
C GLN A 5 -81.34 -11.34 -47.83
N LYS A 6 -81.05 -12.49 -48.33
CA LYS A 6 -80.47 -13.62 -47.58
C LYS A 6 -79.50 -14.34 -48.51
N ASN A 7 -78.27 -14.44 -48.09
CA ASN A 7 -77.18 -15.27 -48.54
C ASN A 7 -75.88 -14.54 -49.00
N LYS A 8 -75.28 -13.81 -48.09
CA LYS A 8 -73.82 -13.48 -48.23
C LYS A 8 -73.00 -13.51 -46.91
N LYS A 9 -73.64 -13.96 -45.81
CA LYS A 9 -72.93 -14.05 -44.52
C LYS A 9 -72.43 -15.44 -44.13
N GLY A 10 -72.52 -16.44 -44.97
CA GLY A 10 -72.20 -17.84 -44.66
C GLY A 10 -70.82 -18.34 -45.15
N ARG A 11 -70.12 -17.61 -46.03
CA ARG A 11 -68.85 -18.11 -46.61
C ARG A 11 -67.54 -17.54 -46.05
N GLU A 12 -67.54 -16.40 -45.44
CA GLU A 12 -66.32 -15.82 -44.87
C GLU A 12 -65.95 -16.37 -43.47
N GLY A 13 -66.93 -16.88 -42.71
CA GLY A 13 -66.66 -17.50 -41.41
C GLY A 13 -66.06 -18.92 -41.48
N GLY A 14 -66.18 -19.59 -42.61
CA GLY A 14 -65.62 -20.95 -42.79
C GLY A 14 -64.13 -20.98 -43.10
N VAL A 15 -63.69 -20.05 -43.94
CA VAL A 15 -62.26 -19.97 -44.36
C VAL A 15 -61.35 -19.53 -43.23
N GLY A 16 -61.86 -18.62 -42.36
CA GLY A 16 -61.10 -18.19 -41.17
C GLY A 16 -60.90 -19.31 -40.12
N ARG A 17 -61.96 -20.11 -39.90
CA ARG A 17 -61.91 -21.27 -38.97
C ARG A 17 -61.00 -22.38 -39.49
N VAL A 18 -61.01 -22.66 -40.79
CA VAL A 18 -60.11 -23.65 -41.40
C VAL A 18 -58.65 -23.22 -41.35
N ARG A 19 -58.37 -21.92 -41.59
CA ARG A 19 -57.03 -21.38 -41.47
C ARG A 19 -56.55 -21.40 -40.01
N MET A 20 -57.38 -21.03 -39.05
CA MET A 20 -57.01 -21.09 -37.62
C MET A 20 -56.80 -22.54 -37.14
N ALA A 21 -57.64 -23.50 -37.61
CA ALA A 21 -57.44 -24.90 -37.32
C ALA A 21 -56.15 -25.46 -37.94
N ALA A 22 -55.79 -25.04 -39.18
CA ALA A 22 -54.52 -25.41 -39.81
C ALA A 22 -53.34 -24.88 -39.07
N VAL A 23 -53.33 -23.62 -38.59
CA VAL A 23 -52.31 -23.05 -37.80
C VAL A 23 -52.17 -23.76 -36.44
N PHE A 24 -53.28 -24.08 -35.80
CA PHE A 24 -53.31 -24.82 -34.54
C PHE A 24 -52.74 -26.24 -34.70
N PHE A 25 -53.09 -26.95 -35.75
CA PHE A 25 -52.49 -28.27 -36.04
C PHE A 25 -51.04 -28.20 -36.43
N LEU A 26 -50.60 -27.13 -37.09
CA LEU A 26 -49.17 -26.90 -37.39
C LEU A 26 -48.37 -26.65 -36.12
N MET A 27 -48.89 -25.82 -35.20
CA MET A 27 -48.25 -25.59 -33.89
C MET A 27 -48.26 -26.85 -33.03
N LEU A 28 -49.35 -27.62 -33.02
CA LEU A 28 -49.43 -28.88 -32.31
C LEU A 28 -48.40 -29.91 -32.86
N PHE A 29 -48.30 -29.99 -34.20
CA PHE A 29 -47.33 -30.85 -34.88
C PHE A 29 -45.87 -30.44 -34.55
N PHE A 30 -45.55 -29.12 -34.55
CA PHE A 30 -44.25 -28.61 -34.11
C PHE A 30 -44.03 -28.88 -32.63
N GLY A 31 -45.02 -28.70 -31.78
CA GLY A 31 -44.94 -29.04 -30.36
C GLY A 31 -44.68 -30.53 -30.11
N ILE A 32 -45.29 -31.42 -30.88
CA ILE A 32 -45.03 -32.86 -30.82
C ILE A 32 -43.64 -33.20 -31.36
N LEU A 33 -43.19 -32.54 -32.42
CA LEU A 33 -41.80 -32.68 -32.91
C LEU A 33 -40.77 -32.23 -31.90
N CYS A 34 -41.00 -31.08 -31.23
CA CYS A 34 -40.13 -30.60 -30.16
C CYS A 34 -40.13 -31.55 -28.95
N LEU A 35 -41.29 -32.04 -28.54
CA LEU A 35 -41.42 -33.07 -27.50
C LEU A 35 -40.74 -34.39 -27.90
N GLY A 36 -40.94 -34.83 -29.16
CA GLY A 36 -40.21 -36.00 -29.70
C GLY A 36 -38.72 -35.83 -29.71
N GLN A 37 -38.25 -34.64 -30.05
CA GLN A 37 -36.82 -34.31 -30.04
C GLN A 37 -36.25 -34.19 -28.61
N ILE A 38 -37.02 -33.63 -27.67
CA ILE A 38 -36.69 -33.62 -26.25
C ILE A 38 -36.68 -35.05 -25.68
N CYS A 39 -37.66 -35.88 -26.04
CA CYS A 39 -37.66 -37.29 -25.67
C CYS A 39 -36.50 -38.07 -26.33
N TYR A 40 -36.23 -37.81 -27.61
CA TYR A 40 -35.10 -38.41 -28.32
C TYR A 40 -33.76 -38.02 -27.66
N LEU A 41 -33.52 -36.73 -27.39
CA LEU A 41 -32.37 -36.24 -26.67
C LEU A 41 -32.32 -36.80 -25.24
N SER A 42 -33.47 -36.91 -24.56
CA SER A 42 -33.54 -37.49 -23.22
C SER A 42 -33.31 -39.00 -23.18
N PHE A 43 -33.71 -39.75 -24.22
CA PHE A 43 -33.66 -41.21 -24.25
C PHE A 43 -32.44 -41.76 -25.03
N PHE A 44 -31.97 -41.08 -26.08
CA PHE A 44 -30.90 -41.58 -26.95
C PHE A 44 -29.54 -40.92 -26.70
N GLU A 45 -29.47 -39.67 -26.23
CA GLU A 45 -28.17 -39.09 -25.77
C GLU A 45 -27.80 -39.46 -24.32
N ARG A 46 -28.79 -39.88 -23.49
CA ARG A 46 -28.48 -40.64 -22.30
C ARG A 46 -28.14 -42.07 -22.78
N GLY A 47 -26.83 -42.30 -23.03
CA GLY A 47 -26.32 -43.61 -23.40
C GLY A 47 -26.92 -44.71 -22.56
N ILE A 48 -28.03 -45.30 -23.07
CA ILE A 48 -28.69 -46.43 -22.47
C ILE A 48 -27.81 -47.64 -22.75
N SER A 49 -26.83 -47.86 -21.95
CA SER A 49 -26.24 -49.18 -21.85
C SER A 49 -26.30 -49.81 -20.47
N THR A 50 -26.81 -49.21 -19.44
CA THR A 50 -26.83 -49.91 -18.12
C THR A 50 -27.74 -49.34 -17.05
N GLY A 51 -28.85 -48.62 -17.33
CA GLY A 51 -29.87 -48.31 -16.30
C GLY A 51 -29.41 -47.51 -15.06
N LYS A 52 -28.22 -46.94 -15.06
CA LYS A 52 -27.74 -46.05 -14.01
C LYS A 52 -27.46 -44.69 -14.62
N SER A 53 -28.20 -43.66 -14.16
CA SER A 53 -27.88 -42.26 -14.48
C SER A 53 -26.40 -42.01 -14.14
N PRO A 54 -25.58 -41.44 -15.04
CA PRO A 54 -24.24 -41.05 -14.69
C PRO A 54 -24.30 -40.07 -13.51
N LYS A 55 -23.86 -40.46 -12.35
CA LYS A 55 -23.72 -39.57 -11.20
C LYS A 55 -22.61 -38.58 -11.53
N CYS A 56 -22.93 -37.28 -11.60
CA CYS A 56 -21.91 -36.27 -11.67
C CYS A 56 -21.09 -36.30 -10.38
N VAL A 57 -19.78 -36.29 -10.50
CA VAL A 57 -18.87 -36.21 -9.36
C VAL A 57 -18.63 -34.74 -9.02
N ASP A 58 -18.99 -34.38 -7.81
CA ASP A 58 -18.69 -33.05 -7.29
C ASP A 58 -17.24 -33.05 -6.71
N THR A 59 -16.30 -32.51 -7.48
CA THR A 59 -14.90 -32.39 -7.07
C THR A 59 -14.67 -31.28 -6.03
N THR A 60 -15.73 -30.57 -5.65
CA THR A 60 -15.66 -29.52 -4.63
C THR A 60 -15.88 -30.04 -3.21
N GLU A 61 -16.34 -31.30 -3.10
CA GLU A 61 -16.51 -31.96 -1.78
C GLU A 61 -15.16 -32.39 -1.21
N PRO A 62 -14.94 -32.28 0.13
CA PRO A 62 -13.65 -32.57 0.76
C PRO A 62 -13.16 -34.01 0.59
N ASP A 63 -14.06 -34.97 0.38
CA ASP A 63 -13.76 -36.40 0.34
C ASP A 63 -13.55 -36.95 -1.07
N TRP A 64 -13.60 -36.07 -2.10
CA TRP A 64 -13.39 -36.52 -3.48
C TRP A 64 -11.97 -37.00 -3.74
N LYS A 65 -11.85 -38.20 -4.34
CA LYS A 65 -10.57 -38.75 -4.81
C LYS A 65 -10.72 -39.22 -6.25
N GLU A 66 -9.88 -38.68 -7.13
CA GLU A 66 -9.88 -38.98 -8.57
C GLU A 66 -9.81 -40.48 -8.93
N LYS A 67 -9.26 -41.29 -8.03
CA LYS A 67 -9.09 -42.76 -8.23
C LYS A 67 -10.36 -43.60 -8.02
N GLU A 68 -11.43 -43.02 -7.45
CA GLU A 68 -12.61 -43.78 -7.06
C GLU A 68 -13.73 -43.80 -8.11
N VAL A 69 -13.61 -43.02 -9.21
CA VAL A 69 -14.66 -42.93 -10.25
C VAL A 69 -14.04 -42.90 -11.68
N PRO A 70 -13.45 -43.99 -12.15
CA PRO A 70 -12.71 -44.01 -13.42
C PRO A 70 -13.55 -43.80 -14.68
N ASP A 71 -14.85 -44.02 -14.62
CA ASP A 71 -15.77 -43.91 -15.79
C ASP A 71 -16.71 -42.69 -15.78
N CYS A 72 -16.55 -41.76 -14.86
CA CYS A 72 -17.39 -40.58 -14.82
C CYS A 72 -16.93 -39.50 -15.81
N ARG A 73 -17.75 -39.19 -16.80
CA ARG A 73 -17.47 -38.13 -17.81
C ARG A 73 -18.07 -36.78 -17.41
N CYS A 74 -18.58 -36.68 -16.22
CA CYS A 74 -19.27 -35.50 -15.70
C CYS A 74 -18.66 -35.08 -14.36
N TYR A 75 -18.07 -33.90 -14.32
CA TYR A 75 -17.44 -33.34 -13.12
C TYR A 75 -18.02 -31.96 -12.80
N ILE A 76 -18.27 -31.66 -11.52
CA ILE A 76 -18.52 -30.32 -11.07
C ILE A 76 -17.20 -29.72 -10.64
N LEU A 77 -16.79 -28.67 -11.31
CA LEU A 77 -15.55 -27.94 -11.04
C LEU A 77 -15.92 -26.58 -10.42
N ALA A 78 -15.21 -26.19 -9.37
CA ALA A 78 -15.30 -24.85 -8.83
C ALA A 78 -14.05 -24.03 -9.20
N ASN A 79 -14.26 -22.91 -9.85
CA ASN A 79 -13.21 -21.91 -10.04
C ASN A 79 -13.38 -20.83 -8.97
N PRO A 80 -12.37 -20.59 -8.15
CA PRO A 80 -12.43 -19.50 -7.17
C PRO A 80 -12.49 -18.16 -7.90
N LEU A 81 -13.40 -17.31 -7.46
CA LEU A 81 -13.43 -15.89 -7.82
C LEU A 81 -12.67 -15.14 -6.75
N LEU A 82 -11.60 -14.47 -7.15
CA LEU A 82 -10.78 -13.72 -6.21
C LEU A 82 -11.39 -12.34 -5.96
N PRO A 83 -11.49 -11.91 -4.69
CA PRO A 83 -11.88 -10.55 -4.35
C PRO A 83 -10.76 -9.59 -4.74
N GLU A 84 -11.09 -8.34 -4.96
CA GLU A 84 -10.11 -7.26 -4.97
C GLU A 84 -9.65 -6.98 -3.54
N ARG A 85 -8.33 -6.89 -3.35
CA ARG A 85 -7.75 -6.58 -2.04
C ARG A 85 -7.93 -5.10 -1.74
N GLY A 86 -8.36 -4.76 -0.52
CA GLY A 86 -8.53 -3.38 -0.08
C GLY A 86 -7.23 -2.56 -0.13
N GLU A 87 -7.34 -1.27 -0.26
CA GLU A 87 -6.23 -0.32 -0.31
C GLU A 87 -5.77 0.10 1.09
N ILE A 88 -4.50 0.53 1.22
CA ILE A 88 -4.00 1.20 2.41
C ILE A 88 -3.74 2.66 2.04
N LEU A 89 -4.37 3.56 2.79
CA LEU A 89 -4.41 4.98 2.55
C LEU A 89 -3.77 5.74 3.73
N ASP A 90 -3.23 6.92 3.45
CA ASP A 90 -2.72 7.82 4.47
C ASP A 90 -3.86 8.59 5.18
N ASP A 91 -3.52 9.48 6.11
CA ASP A 91 -4.49 10.27 6.88
C ASP A 91 -5.30 11.28 6.06
N GLN A 92 -4.88 11.54 4.82
CA GLN A 92 -5.54 12.40 3.83
C GLN A 92 -6.23 11.62 2.71
N GLY A 93 -6.24 10.29 2.77
CA GLY A 93 -6.84 9.42 1.77
C GLY A 93 -5.98 9.20 0.53
N ARG A 94 -4.66 9.49 0.59
CA ARG A 94 -3.73 9.22 -0.51
C ARG A 94 -3.26 7.77 -0.45
N LEU A 95 -3.09 7.14 -1.61
CA LEU A 95 -2.72 5.74 -1.72
C LEU A 95 -1.30 5.48 -1.21
N LEU A 96 -1.17 4.58 -0.23
CA LEU A 96 0.12 4.06 0.26
C LEU A 96 0.40 2.66 -0.26
N MET A 97 -0.63 1.83 -0.42
CA MET A 97 -0.52 0.48 -0.97
C MET A 97 -1.79 0.14 -1.73
N GLY A 98 -1.67 -0.29 -2.97
CA GLY A 98 -2.84 -0.60 -3.80
C GLY A 98 -2.58 -1.69 -4.83
N ASN A 99 -3.63 -2.06 -5.55
CA ASN A 99 -3.59 -3.04 -6.61
C ASN A 99 -3.23 -2.36 -7.94
N TYR A 100 -2.31 -2.96 -8.67
CA TYR A 100 -1.96 -2.52 -10.01
C TYR A 100 -2.08 -3.70 -10.97
N THR A 101 -2.75 -3.49 -12.11
CA THR A 101 -2.95 -4.53 -13.11
C THR A 101 -1.78 -4.56 -14.07
N VAL A 102 -1.07 -5.68 -14.09
CA VAL A 102 -0.04 -6.00 -15.08
C VAL A 102 -0.49 -7.20 -15.91
N PHE A 103 0.21 -7.52 -16.97
CA PHE A 103 -0.21 -8.58 -17.88
C PHE A 103 0.88 -9.63 -18.05
N GLU A 104 0.50 -10.87 -17.92
CA GLU A 104 1.30 -11.99 -18.46
C GLU A 104 1.08 -12.10 -19.95
N VAL A 105 2.16 -12.15 -20.71
CA VAL A 105 2.10 -12.34 -22.15
C VAL A 105 2.57 -13.74 -22.50
N ALA A 106 1.69 -14.52 -23.12
CA ALA A 106 1.99 -15.86 -23.55
C ALA A 106 1.76 -16.02 -25.06
N PHE A 107 2.61 -16.81 -25.71
CA PHE A 107 2.46 -17.21 -27.11
C PHE A 107 1.93 -18.65 -27.17
N ASP A 108 0.77 -18.81 -27.79
CA ASP A 108 0.14 -20.12 -28.03
C ASP A 108 0.55 -20.67 -29.40
N GLY A 109 1.62 -21.45 -29.41
CA GLY A 109 2.17 -22.07 -30.63
C GLY A 109 1.19 -23.02 -31.30
N LYS A 110 0.31 -23.68 -30.53
CA LYS A 110 -0.70 -24.58 -31.07
C LYS A 110 -1.81 -23.82 -31.82
N LYS A 111 -2.31 -22.71 -31.26
CA LYS A 111 -3.26 -21.86 -31.97
C LYS A 111 -2.63 -21.20 -33.19
N PHE A 112 -1.36 -20.78 -33.06
CA PHE A 112 -0.61 -20.23 -34.18
C PHE A 112 -0.48 -21.30 -35.31
N ALA A 113 -0.04 -22.51 -35.00
CA ALA A 113 0.09 -23.62 -35.96
C ALA A 113 -1.27 -23.95 -36.61
N ARG A 114 -2.35 -24.03 -35.84
CA ARG A 114 -3.70 -24.30 -36.38
C ARG A 114 -4.13 -23.29 -37.44
N GLU A 115 -3.77 -22.01 -37.29
CA GLU A 115 -4.12 -20.97 -38.25
C GLU A 115 -3.18 -20.95 -39.46
N TYR A 116 -1.87 -21.05 -39.22
CA TYR A 116 -0.85 -20.75 -40.22
C TYR A 116 -0.25 -22.01 -40.92
N ASN A 117 -0.51 -23.23 -40.44
CA ASN A 117 -0.12 -24.48 -41.14
C ASN A 117 -1.02 -24.82 -42.34
N ASN A 118 -2.03 -24.00 -42.61
CA ASN A 118 -2.89 -24.21 -43.76
C ASN A 118 -2.18 -23.77 -45.05
N THR A 119 -1.58 -24.72 -45.76
CA THR A 119 -0.80 -24.49 -46.99
C THR A 119 -1.59 -23.90 -48.15
N SER A 120 -2.94 -24.02 -48.13
CA SER A 120 -3.79 -23.38 -49.14
C SER A 120 -3.97 -21.86 -48.90
N ARG A 121 -3.60 -21.39 -47.72
CA ARG A 121 -3.75 -19.97 -47.34
C ARG A 121 -2.42 -19.28 -47.14
N TYR A 122 -1.39 -19.99 -46.67
CA TYR A 122 -0.12 -19.43 -46.28
C TYR A 122 1.04 -20.20 -46.85
N THR A 123 2.04 -19.51 -47.35
CA THR A 123 3.32 -20.10 -47.73
C THR A 123 4.26 -20.18 -46.52
N SER A 124 5.21 -21.07 -46.56
CA SER A 124 6.24 -21.15 -45.51
C SER A 124 7.01 -19.84 -45.33
N ALA A 125 7.25 -19.11 -46.45
CA ALA A 125 7.92 -17.81 -46.41
C ALA A 125 7.09 -16.72 -45.71
N GLU A 126 5.77 -16.71 -45.89
CA GLU A 126 4.87 -15.76 -45.18
C GLU A 126 4.85 -16.03 -43.68
N VAL A 127 4.83 -17.32 -43.28
CA VAL A 127 4.88 -17.72 -41.87
C VAL A 127 6.22 -17.31 -41.24
N GLU A 128 7.32 -17.53 -41.93
CA GLU A 128 8.65 -17.15 -41.48
C GLU A 128 8.78 -15.63 -41.32
N THR A 129 8.27 -14.88 -42.28
CA THR A 129 8.21 -13.40 -42.24
C THR A 129 7.39 -12.92 -41.05
N LEU A 130 6.27 -13.57 -40.72
CA LEU A 130 5.44 -13.23 -39.57
C LEU A 130 6.18 -13.45 -38.25
N LEU A 131 6.90 -14.58 -38.12
CA LEU A 131 7.71 -14.88 -36.93
C LEU A 131 8.85 -13.85 -36.75
N HIS A 132 9.50 -13.44 -37.84
CA HIS A 132 10.52 -12.38 -37.79
C HIS A 132 9.91 -11.03 -37.39
N ASN A 133 8.77 -10.64 -37.95
CA ASN A 133 8.10 -9.39 -37.62
C ASN A 133 7.65 -9.37 -36.13
N LEU A 134 7.16 -10.50 -35.61
CA LEU A 134 6.87 -10.65 -34.17
C LEU A 134 8.15 -10.43 -33.35
N ALA A 135 9.24 -11.14 -33.66
CA ALA A 135 10.50 -11.02 -32.93
C ALA A 135 11.04 -9.61 -32.91
N LYS A 136 11.06 -8.96 -34.07
CA LYS A 136 11.51 -7.56 -34.23
C LYS A 136 10.65 -6.59 -33.41
N SER A 137 9.31 -6.74 -33.46
CA SER A 137 8.40 -5.85 -32.75
C SER A 137 8.51 -6.01 -31.23
N PHE A 138 8.66 -7.26 -30.75
CA PHE A 138 8.88 -7.52 -29.33
C PHE A 138 10.25 -7.00 -28.87
N TYR A 139 11.30 -7.20 -29.64
CA TYR A 139 12.61 -6.63 -29.34
C TYR A 139 12.55 -5.09 -29.28
N GLN A 140 12.00 -4.42 -30.28
CA GLN A 140 11.88 -2.97 -30.32
C GLN A 140 11.11 -2.37 -29.14
N ARG A 141 10.09 -3.09 -28.65
CA ARG A 141 9.25 -2.60 -27.54
C ARG A 141 9.82 -2.89 -26.16
N PHE A 142 10.58 -3.98 -26.01
CA PHE A 142 10.87 -4.54 -24.70
C PHE A 142 12.37 -4.74 -24.39
N HIS A 143 13.30 -4.40 -25.31
CA HIS A 143 14.73 -4.67 -25.14
C HIS A 143 15.35 -4.01 -23.89
N ASP A 144 14.85 -2.87 -23.48
CA ASP A 144 15.26 -2.11 -22.29
C ASP A 144 14.74 -2.72 -20.97
N ARG A 145 13.68 -3.51 -21.03
CA ARG A 145 13.05 -4.17 -19.87
C ARG A 145 13.32 -5.68 -19.80
N TYR A 146 13.49 -6.31 -20.93
CA TYR A 146 13.77 -7.74 -21.08
C TYR A 146 15.03 -7.90 -21.93
N PRO A 147 16.15 -8.39 -21.35
CA PRO A 147 17.43 -8.50 -22.04
C PRO A 147 17.45 -9.70 -23.00
N LYS A 148 16.48 -9.74 -23.93
CA LYS A 148 16.42 -10.73 -25.02
C LYS A 148 16.71 -10.05 -26.34
N THR A 149 17.59 -10.67 -27.13
CA THR A 149 17.87 -10.23 -28.49
C THR A 149 16.72 -10.59 -29.45
N GLU A 150 16.64 -9.93 -30.59
CA GLU A 150 15.67 -10.25 -31.64
C GLU A 150 15.76 -11.72 -32.05
N LYS A 151 16.99 -12.28 -32.14
CA LYS A 151 17.23 -13.68 -32.48
C LYS A 151 16.66 -14.65 -31.41
N GLU A 152 16.74 -14.29 -30.13
CA GLU A 152 16.17 -15.10 -29.05
C GLU A 152 14.63 -15.06 -29.07
N TYR A 153 14.02 -13.92 -29.32
CA TYR A 153 12.57 -13.82 -29.54
C TYR A 153 12.12 -14.68 -30.74
N TYR A 154 12.83 -14.56 -31.86
CA TYR A 154 12.55 -15.36 -33.05
C TYR A 154 12.67 -16.87 -32.75
N THR A 155 13.75 -17.29 -32.12
CA THR A 155 13.98 -18.69 -31.73
C THR A 155 12.86 -19.20 -30.80
N PHE A 156 12.42 -18.36 -29.86
CA PHE A 156 11.31 -18.68 -28.95
C PHE A 156 10.01 -18.91 -29.76
N PHE A 157 9.61 -17.99 -30.61
CA PHE A 157 8.39 -18.13 -31.41
C PHE A 157 8.44 -19.35 -32.33
N LYS A 158 9.56 -19.54 -33.01
CA LYS A 158 9.76 -20.67 -33.97
C LYS A 158 9.72 -22.01 -33.27
N ASN A 159 10.36 -22.14 -32.11
CA ASN A 159 10.37 -23.39 -31.36
C ASN A 159 8.99 -23.75 -30.82
N ASN A 160 8.27 -22.75 -30.26
CA ASN A 160 6.92 -23.00 -29.75
C ASN A 160 5.92 -23.29 -30.88
N TYR A 161 6.06 -22.66 -32.03
CA TYR A 161 5.29 -22.97 -33.24
C TYR A 161 5.54 -24.40 -33.72
N ARG A 162 6.82 -24.79 -33.90
CA ARG A 162 7.20 -26.13 -34.38
C ARG A 162 6.79 -27.27 -33.44
N LYS A 163 6.85 -27.04 -32.13
CA LYS A 163 6.47 -28.00 -31.09
C LYS A 163 4.98 -27.94 -30.76
N GLU A 164 4.22 -27.07 -31.38
CA GLU A 164 2.80 -26.79 -31.09
C GLU A 164 2.52 -26.64 -29.59
N GLN A 165 3.41 -25.93 -28.88
CA GLN A 165 3.30 -25.77 -27.45
C GLN A 165 2.10 -24.89 -27.09
N TYR A 166 1.34 -25.33 -26.09
CA TYR A 166 0.20 -24.58 -25.58
C TYR A 166 0.67 -23.46 -24.64
N ALA A 167 0.28 -22.22 -24.93
CA ALA A 167 0.46 -21.03 -24.09
C ALA A 167 1.80 -20.91 -23.37
N SER A 168 2.92 -20.97 -24.13
CA SER A 168 4.26 -20.75 -23.55
C SER A 168 4.43 -19.31 -23.09
N LEU A 169 4.84 -19.13 -21.82
CA LEU A 169 5.08 -17.81 -21.24
C LEU A 169 6.25 -17.11 -21.95
N LEU A 170 5.98 -15.93 -22.46
CA LEU A 170 6.96 -15.09 -23.16
C LEU A 170 7.57 -14.04 -22.24
N MET A 171 6.74 -13.42 -21.41
CA MET A 171 7.10 -12.35 -20.50
C MET A 171 6.34 -12.52 -19.18
N VAL A 172 7.07 -12.82 -18.11
CA VAL A 172 6.57 -12.90 -16.75
C VAL A 172 7.70 -12.52 -15.79
N ASN A 173 7.60 -11.37 -15.16
CA ASN A 173 8.38 -11.07 -13.97
C ASN A 173 7.59 -10.15 -13.05
N VAL A 174 6.74 -10.75 -12.22
CA VAL A 174 5.90 -10.02 -11.25
C VAL A 174 6.75 -9.35 -10.17
N LYS A 175 7.99 -9.83 -9.95
CA LYS A 175 8.87 -9.34 -8.88
C LYS A 175 9.69 -8.11 -9.27
N ASP A 176 9.80 -7.82 -10.56
CA ASP A 176 10.58 -6.69 -11.07
C ASP A 176 9.65 -5.69 -11.76
N GLU A 177 9.36 -4.59 -11.08
CA GLU A 177 8.48 -3.52 -11.59
C GLU A 177 8.92 -2.96 -12.94
N LYS A 178 10.23 -2.90 -13.19
CA LYS A 178 10.78 -2.42 -14.46
C LYS A 178 10.41 -3.31 -15.64
N SER A 179 10.15 -4.57 -15.37
CA SER A 179 9.79 -5.56 -16.39
C SER A 179 8.27 -5.72 -16.61
N TRP A 180 7.43 -4.99 -15.89
CA TRP A 180 5.98 -5.12 -16.00
C TRP A 180 5.45 -4.78 -17.39
N VAL A 181 4.56 -5.63 -17.88
CA VAL A 181 3.80 -5.38 -19.11
C VAL A 181 2.50 -4.69 -18.73
N THR A 182 2.31 -3.48 -19.22
CA THR A 182 1.17 -2.62 -18.90
C THR A 182 0.06 -2.74 -19.94
N SER A 183 -1.08 -2.09 -19.70
CA SER A 183 -2.18 -1.97 -20.66
C SER A 183 -1.74 -1.31 -21.97
N PHE A 184 -0.80 -0.35 -21.94
CA PHE A 184 -0.22 0.26 -23.13
C PHE A 184 0.57 -0.74 -23.96
N ASP A 185 1.31 -1.64 -23.31
CA ASP A 185 2.08 -2.68 -24.00
C ASP A 185 1.15 -3.71 -24.63
N THR A 186 0.08 -4.11 -23.94
CA THR A 186 -0.91 -5.03 -24.51
C THR A 186 -1.66 -4.39 -25.68
N SER A 187 -1.93 -3.10 -25.61
CA SER A 187 -2.52 -2.33 -26.71
C SER A 187 -1.56 -2.28 -27.90
N TYR A 188 -0.26 -2.02 -27.67
CA TYR A 188 0.76 -2.08 -28.72
C TYR A 188 0.80 -3.46 -29.39
N ILE A 189 0.90 -4.54 -28.61
CA ILE A 189 0.92 -5.92 -29.12
C ILE A 189 -0.30 -6.22 -29.97
N ARG A 190 -1.51 -5.89 -29.50
CA ARG A 190 -2.76 -6.15 -30.22
C ARG A 190 -2.93 -5.33 -31.48
N ASN A 191 -2.22 -4.20 -31.63
CA ASN A 191 -2.34 -3.30 -32.76
C ASN A 191 -1.21 -3.44 -33.79
N LEU A 192 -0.33 -4.43 -33.67
CA LEU A 192 0.66 -4.73 -34.68
C LEU A 192 0.02 -4.97 -36.05
N PRO A 193 0.42 -4.29 -37.10
CA PRO A 193 -0.31 -4.26 -38.39
C PRO A 193 -0.33 -5.61 -39.11
N PHE A 194 0.68 -6.45 -38.87
CA PHE A 194 0.83 -7.78 -39.51
C PHE A 194 0.07 -8.89 -38.76
N LEU A 195 -0.58 -8.60 -37.62
CA LEU A 195 -1.41 -9.58 -36.92
C LEU A 195 -2.75 -9.77 -37.65
N THR A 196 -2.71 -10.47 -38.76
CA THR A 196 -3.88 -10.74 -39.60
C THR A 196 -3.96 -12.20 -39.98
N ARG A 197 -5.17 -12.68 -40.22
CA ARG A 197 -5.42 -13.98 -40.84
C ARG A 197 -6.14 -13.82 -42.18
N LYS A 198 -5.87 -14.72 -43.12
CA LYS A 198 -6.56 -14.75 -44.42
C LYS A 198 -7.94 -15.37 -44.26
N VAL A 199 -8.98 -14.62 -44.52
CA VAL A 199 -10.39 -15.07 -44.48
C VAL A 199 -10.93 -15.08 -45.91
N LYS A 200 -11.54 -16.20 -46.33
CA LYS A 200 -12.15 -16.33 -47.65
C LYS A 200 -13.49 -15.57 -47.64
N ASP A 201 -13.64 -14.67 -48.57
CA ASP A 201 -14.91 -13.99 -48.84
C ASP A 201 -15.89 -15.00 -49.46
N LYS A 202 -17.13 -14.97 -49.03
CA LYS A 202 -18.16 -15.94 -49.48
C LYS A 202 -18.65 -15.68 -50.89
N ASP A 203 -18.65 -14.42 -51.30
CA ASP A 203 -19.22 -13.97 -52.58
C ASP A 203 -18.19 -13.92 -53.70
N THR A 204 -16.95 -13.49 -53.34
CA THR A 204 -15.88 -13.32 -54.35
C THR A 204 -14.90 -14.48 -54.37
N GLU A 205 -15.01 -15.41 -53.43
CA GLU A 205 -14.04 -16.52 -53.18
C GLU A 205 -12.58 -16.09 -52.91
N LYS A 206 -12.30 -14.79 -52.89
CA LYS A 206 -10.95 -14.23 -52.64
C LYS A 206 -10.64 -14.16 -51.16
N PHE A 207 -9.35 -14.27 -50.85
CA PHE A 207 -8.89 -14.12 -49.47
C PHE A 207 -8.59 -12.65 -49.18
N TYR A 208 -9.06 -12.16 -48.02
CA TYR A 208 -8.71 -10.83 -47.51
C TYR A 208 -8.13 -10.94 -46.08
N PRO A 209 -7.22 -10.03 -45.68
CA PRO A 209 -6.65 -10.02 -44.35
C PRO A 209 -7.66 -9.51 -43.32
N LYS A 210 -7.87 -10.26 -42.25
CA LYS A 210 -8.66 -9.89 -41.08
C LYS A 210 -7.79 -9.87 -39.84
N LYS A 211 -7.89 -8.85 -39.00
CA LYS A 211 -7.12 -8.74 -37.76
C LYS A 211 -7.26 -10.02 -36.91
N TYR A 212 -6.14 -10.58 -36.48
CA TYR A 212 -6.12 -11.81 -35.67
C TYR A 212 -4.87 -11.86 -34.78
N TYR A 213 -5.08 -11.91 -33.47
CA TYR A 213 -4.03 -12.02 -32.45
C TYR A 213 -4.35 -13.11 -31.41
N GLY A 214 -5.24 -14.04 -31.70
CA GLY A 214 -5.72 -15.07 -30.77
C GLY A 214 -4.65 -16.03 -30.25
N TYR A 215 -3.46 -16.02 -30.80
CA TYR A 215 -2.28 -16.78 -30.35
C TYR A 215 -1.37 -15.98 -29.40
N LEU A 216 -1.63 -14.70 -29.18
CA LEU A 216 -0.97 -13.85 -28.19
C LEU A 216 -1.96 -13.60 -27.04
N ASN A 217 -1.78 -14.32 -25.95
CA ASN A 217 -2.61 -14.20 -24.78
C ASN A 217 -2.01 -13.16 -23.82
N CYS A 218 -2.75 -12.12 -23.51
CA CYS A 218 -2.39 -11.14 -22.50
C CYS A 218 -3.37 -11.31 -21.33
N VAL A 219 -2.94 -11.95 -20.28
CA VAL A 219 -3.75 -12.27 -19.10
C VAL A 219 -3.49 -11.24 -18.02
N PRO A 220 -4.49 -10.51 -17.52
CA PRO A 220 -4.31 -9.55 -16.44
C PRO A 220 -4.00 -10.27 -15.13
N ILE A 221 -3.04 -9.73 -14.39
CA ILE A 221 -2.67 -10.15 -13.04
C ILE A 221 -2.68 -8.91 -12.16
N SER A 222 -3.26 -9.02 -10.98
CA SER A 222 -3.18 -7.99 -9.96
C SER A 222 -1.90 -8.15 -9.16
N VAL A 223 -1.09 -7.09 -9.09
CA VAL A 223 0.11 -7.02 -8.24
C VAL A 223 -0.07 -5.95 -7.18
N ARG A 224 0.50 -6.19 -6.01
CA ARG A 224 0.42 -5.26 -4.89
C ARG A 224 1.59 -4.30 -4.93
N VAL A 225 1.33 -3.00 -4.89
CA VAL A 225 2.33 -1.95 -5.13
C VAL A 225 2.30 -0.89 -4.04
N ASN A 226 3.48 -0.54 -3.55
CA ASN A 226 3.73 0.70 -2.85
C ASN A 226 4.27 1.72 -3.88
N PRO A 227 3.48 2.77 -4.26
CA PRO A 227 3.91 3.73 -5.27
C PRO A 227 5.12 4.58 -4.84
N TYR A 228 5.48 4.56 -3.57
CA TYR A 228 6.60 5.31 -2.98
C TYR A 228 7.85 4.45 -2.72
N GLY A 229 7.90 3.23 -3.27
CA GLY A 229 9.05 2.34 -3.21
C GLY A 229 9.39 1.89 -1.78
N GLU A 230 10.56 2.30 -1.27
CA GLU A 230 11.02 1.89 0.06
C GLU A 230 10.34 2.65 1.23
N MET A 231 9.62 3.73 0.94
CA MET A 231 9.00 4.55 1.98
C MET A 231 7.92 3.79 2.75
N ALA A 232 8.08 3.66 4.07
CA ALA A 232 7.22 2.89 4.98
C ALA A 232 6.99 1.43 4.56
N ARG A 233 7.81 0.88 3.65
CA ARG A 233 7.64 -0.45 3.07
C ARG A 233 7.53 -1.54 4.12
N ARG A 234 8.38 -1.48 5.16
CA ARG A 234 8.37 -2.49 6.22
C ARG A 234 7.09 -2.43 7.07
N THR A 235 6.62 -1.24 7.34
CA THR A 235 5.40 -1.00 8.14
C THR A 235 4.13 -1.34 7.35
N LEU A 236 4.06 -0.93 6.07
CA LEU A 236 2.95 -1.28 5.19
C LEU A 236 2.90 -2.79 4.95
N GLY A 237 4.03 -3.39 4.62
CA GLY A 237 4.18 -4.83 4.64
C GLY A 237 3.94 -5.56 3.34
N SER A 238 3.72 -6.86 3.47
CA SER A 238 3.45 -7.80 2.39
C SER A 238 2.63 -8.99 2.93
N ASN A 239 1.75 -9.55 2.12
CA ASN A 239 1.02 -10.77 2.42
C ASN A 239 1.49 -11.98 1.58
N VAL A 240 2.63 -11.87 0.89
CA VAL A 240 3.16 -12.96 0.07
C VAL A 240 3.54 -14.14 0.96
N SER A 241 3.05 -15.34 0.61
CA SER A 241 3.34 -16.58 1.34
C SER A 241 4.84 -16.79 1.53
N GLY A 242 5.25 -17.09 2.76
CA GLY A 242 6.65 -17.23 3.17
C GLY A 242 7.39 -15.91 3.46
N ASN A 243 6.79 -14.76 3.17
CA ASN A 243 7.35 -13.44 3.47
C ASN A 243 6.24 -12.42 3.81
N ALA A 244 5.35 -12.79 4.73
CA ALA A 244 4.23 -11.95 5.16
C ALA A 244 4.63 -11.13 6.39
N TYR A 245 4.36 -9.81 6.38
CA TYR A 245 4.69 -8.89 7.46
C TYR A 245 3.94 -7.55 7.34
N GLY A 246 4.02 -6.73 8.38
CA GLY A 246 3.45 -5.38 8.42
C GLY A 246 1.93 -5.36 8.40
N LEU A 247 1.33 -4.23 8.06
CA LEU A 247 -0.12 -4.05 8.03
C LEU A 247 -0.81 -4.99 7.03
N GLU A 248 -0.18 -5.27 5.89
CA GLU A 248 -0.66 -6.22 4.89
C GLU A 248 -0.92 -7.62 5.49
N TYR A 249 -0.06 -8.06 6.40
CA TYR A 249 -0.21 -9.34 7.08
C TYR A 249 -1.16 -9.26 8.29
N ILE A 250 -0.94 -8.26 9.15
CA ILE A 250 -1.69 -8.14 10.41
C ILE A 250 -3.19 -7.89 10.15
N MET A 251 -3.50 -7.11 9.10
CA MET A 251 -4.87 -6.74 8.71
C MET A 251 -5.39 -7.56 7.52
N ASP A 252 -4.79 -8.73 7.24
CA ASP A 252 -5.16 -9.56 6.08
C ASP A 252 -6.64 -9.95 6.07
N SER A 253 -7.22 -10.23 7.23
CA SER A 253 -8.66 -10.54 7.36
C SER A 253 -9.59 -9.39 6.95
N ILE A 254 -9.09 -8.15 6.96
CA ILE A 254 -9.82 -6.95 6.54
C ILE A 254 -9.54 -6.66 5.07
N LEU A 255 -8.24 -6.65 4.71
CA LEU A 255 -7.79 -6.32 3.35
C LEU A 255 -8.11 -7.41 2.32
N GLY A 256 -8.14 -8.68 2.73
CA GLY A 256 -8.16 -9.82 1.81
C GLY A 256 -9.51 -10.10 1.17
N GLY A 257 -10.60 -9.59 1.75
CA GLY A 257 -11.96 -9.89 1.28
C GLY A 257 -12.36 -11.36 1.45
N VAL A 258 -13.46 -11.74 0.83
CA VAL A 258 -13.97 -13.12 0.85
C VAL A 258 -14.03 -13.66 -0.56
N ARG A 259 -13.43 -14.83 -0.78
CA ARG A 259 -13.43 -15.48 -2.10
C ARG A 259 -14.82 -15.92 -2.48
N GLY A 260 -15.20 -15.65 -3.73
CA GLY A 260 -16.35 -16.24 -4.35
C GLY A 260 -16.02 -17.58 -5.05
N SER A 261 -17.03 -18.21 -5.60
CA SER A 261 -16.85 -19.42 -6.40
C SER A 261 -17.81 -19.48 -7.55
N LYS A 262 -17.35 -19.94 -8.70
CA LYS A 262 -18.16 -20.21 -9.87
C LYS A 262 -18.06 -21.69 -10.20
N LYS A 263 -19.18 -22.42 -10.09
CA LYS A 263 -19.26 -23.83 -10.40
C LYS A 263 -19.52 -24.04 -11.89
N TYR A 264 -18.89 -25.04 -12.45
CA TYR A 264 -19.06 -25.48 -13.83
C TYR A 264 -19.31 -26.97 -13.87
N LEU A 265 -20.27 -27.37 -14.70
CA LEU A 265 -20.42 -28.75 -15.09
C LEU A 265 -19.49 -29.02 -16.29
N GLU A 266 -18.52 -29.90 -16.13
CA GLU A 266 -17.66 -30.34 -17.24
C GLU A 266 -18.21 -31.64 -17.83
N LEU A 267 -18.68 -31.57 -19.08
CA LEU A 267 -19.18 -32.67 -19.86
C LEU A 267 -18.29 -32.82 -21.09
N ASN A 268 -17.57 -33.93 -21.23
CA ASN A 268 -16.72 -34.18 -22.40
C ASN A 268 -15.80 -33.00 -22.77
N LYS A 269 -15.16 -32.35 -21.77
CA LYS A 269 -14.33 -31.16 -21.93
C LYS A 269 -15.07 -29.85 -22.26
N ALA A 270 -16.38 -29.88 -22.37
CA ALA A 270 -17.20 -28.67 -22.47
C ALA A 270 -17.59 -28.20 -21.06
N LYS A 271 -17.32 -26.93 -20.73
CA LYS A 271 -17.65 -26.34 -19.44
C LYS A 271 -18.97 -25.56 -19.56
N VAL A 272 -19.98 -26.00 -18.83
CA VAL A 272 -21.28 -25.34 -18.74
C VAL A 272 -21.37 -24.66 -17.38
N PRO A 273 -21.53 -23.33 -17.29
CA PRO A 273 -21.65 -22.66 -16.01
C PRO A 273 -22.93 -23.10 -15.30
N LEU A 274 -22.82 -23.39 -14.01
CA LEU A 274 -23.98 -23.63 -13.15
C LEU A 274 -24.48 -22.31 -12.57
N THR A 275 -25.73 -22.28 -12.15
CA THR A 275 -26.37 -21.09 -11.59
C THR A 275 -25.88 -20.71 -10.20
N ASP A 276 -25.22 -21.64 -9.50
CA ASP A 276 -24.70 -21.45 -8.14
C ASP A 276 -23.38 -20.69 -8.16
N GLN A 277 -23.43 -19.41 -8.48
CA GLN A 277 -22.30 -18.51 -8.38
C GLN A 277 -22.35 -17.75 -7.06
N ILE A 278 -21.28 -17.83 -6.28
CA ILE A 278 -21.04 -16.98 -5.11
C ILE A 278 -20.12 -15.86 -5.56
N GLU A 279 -20.63 -14.63 -5.55
CA GLU A 279 -19.80 -13.47 -5.86
C GLU A 279 -18.75 -13.25 -4.77
N PRO A 280 -17.54 -12.80 -5.13
CA PRO A 280 -16.54 -12.42 -4.14
C PRO A 280 -16.97 -11.14 -3.42
N VAL A 281 -16.57 -11.01 -2.17
CA VAL A 281 -16.72 -9.76 -1.41
C VAL A 281 -15.34 -9.12 -1.34
N ASP A 282 -15.19 -7.93 -1.90
CA ASP A 282 -13.91 -7.22 -1.92
C ASP A 282 -13.44 -6.84 -0.52
N GLY A 283 -12.13 -6.74 -0.37
CA GLY A 283 -11.50 -6.31 0.86
C GLY A 283 -11.82 -4.86 1.19
N MET A 284 -11.79 -4.55 2.47
CA MET A 284 -12.01 -3.20 2.97
C MET A 284 -10.71 -2.39 2.97
N ASN A 285 -10.84 -1.07 2.79
CA ASN A 285 -9.70 -0.15 2.79
C ASN A 285 -9.31 0.24 4.22
N LEU A 286 -7.99 0.33 4.46
CA LEU A 286 -7.43 0.83 5.70
C LEU A 286 -7.03 2.29 5.54
N HIS A 287 -7.59 3.16 6.36
CA HIS A 287 -7.13 4.54 6.50
C HIS A 287 -6.19 4.62 7.69
N THR A 288 -4.92 4.88 7.41
CA THR A 288 -3.88 4.96 8.44
C THR A 288 -3.78 6.35 9.05
N THR A 289 -3.03 6.47 10.13
CA THR A 289 -2.63 7.74 10.72
C THR A 289 -1.38 8.32 10.07
N LEU A 290 -0.69 7.54 9.22
CA LEU A 290 0.49 8.00 8.48
C LEU A 290 0.13 9.22 7.65
N ASN A 291 1.02 10.21 7.65
CA ASN A 291 0.91 11.36 6.78
C ASN A 291 2.05 11.33 5.77
N LEU A 292 1.74 11.26 4.49
CA LEU A 292 2.71 11.08 3.42
C LEU A 292 3.76 12.19 3.38
N ASP A 293 3.39 13.43 3.70
CA ASP A 293 4.33 14.56 3.68
C ASP A 293 5.32 14.47 4.84
N ILE A 294 4.84 14.12 6.04
CA ILE A 294 5.69 13.87 7.21
C ILE A 294 6.58 12.64 6.95
N GLN A 295 6.02 11.57 6.42
CA GLN A 295 6.75 10.35 6.10
C GLN A 295 7.86 10.61 5.08
N ASN A 296 7.60 11.44 4.06
CA ASN A 296 8.60 11.84 3.07
C ASN A 296 9.77 12.63 3.68
N VAL A 297 9.47 13.59 4.55
CA VAL A 297 10.52 14.35 5.28
C VAL A 297 11.36 13.40 6.12
N VAL A 298 10.71 12.54 6.91
CA VAL A 298 11.39 11.60 7.82
C VAL A 298 12.27 10.62 7.05
N HIS A 299 11.73 10.00 6.01
CA HIS A 299 12.45 9.00 5.21
C HIS A 299 13.68 9.60 4.53
N ASN A 300 13.52 10.73 3.84
CA ASN A 300 14.61 11.35 3.08
C ASN A 300 15.72 11.91 4.00
N GLU A 301 15.34 12.56 5.11
CA GLU A 301 16.32 13.08 6.05
C GLU A 301 17.09 11.96 6.76
N LEU A 302 16.40 10.86 7.14
CA LEU A 302 17.05 9.68 7.70
C LEU A 302 18.00 9.05 6.67
N HIS A 303 17.52 8.80 5.46
CA HIS A 303 18.33 8.20 4.40
C HIS A 303 19.61 9.01 4.14
N ARG A 304 19.47 10.32 3.93
CA ARG A 304 20.60 11.23 3.71
C ARG A 304 21.60 11.17 4.87
N LYS A 305 21.11 11.16 6.11
CA LYS A 305 21.97 11.11 7.30
C LYS A 305 22.68 9.76 7.44
N LEU A 306 22.02 8.65 7.14
CA LEU A 306 22.65 7.32 7.19
C LEU A 306 23.75 7.17 6.14
N VAL A 307 23.54 7.68 4.93
CA VAL A 307 24.57 7.74 3.88
C VAL A 307 25.77 8.59 4.33
N GLU A 308 25.50 9.81 4.85
CA GLU A 308 26.54 10.72 5.37
C GLU A 308 27.41 10.07 6.45
N LEU A 309 26.79 9.30 7.35
CA LEU A 309 27.48 8.68 8.49
C LEU A 309 28.06 7.30 8.19
N GLY A 310 27.70 6.67 7.09
CA GLY A 310 28.00 5.28 6.82
C GLY A 310 27.47 4.33 7.91
N ALA A 311 26.29 4.62 8.46
CA ALA A 311 25.66 3.85 9.52
C ALA A 311 25.15 2.48 9.03
N ASP A 312 25.01 1.49 9.91
CA ASP A 312 24.46 0.19 9.52
C ASP A 312 22.96 0.25 9.37
N TRP A 313 22.28 0.91 10.29
CA TRP A 313 20.85 1.13 10.26
C TRP A 313 20.43 2.32 11.13
N GLY A 314 19.22 2.79 10.89
CA GLY A 314 18.57 3.78 11.72
C GLY A 314 17.06 3.70 11.63
N CYS A 315 16.39 4.19 12.68
CA CYS A 315 14.95 4.37 12.64
C CYS A 315 14.55 5.73 13.22
N VAL A 316 13.44 6.23 12.69
CA VAL A 316 12.76 7.44 13.18
C VAL A 316 11.27 7.17 13.28
N ILE A 317 10.69 7.59 14.40
CA ILE A 317 9.24 7.53 14.62
C ILE A 317 8.78 8.92 15.00
N VAL A 318 7.72 9.39 14.35
CA VAL A 318 7.01 10.63 14.69
C VAL A 318 5.59 10.30 15.07
N MET A 319 5.20 10.69 16.26
CA MET A 319 3.89 10.43 16.85
C MET A 319 3.22 11.75 17.22
N GLU A 320 1.95 11.89 16.92
CA GLU A 320 1.14 13.02 17.38
C GLU A 320 0.99 12.95 18.89
N THR A 321 1.32 14.05 19.55
CA THR A 321 1.48 14.06 21.02
C THR A 321 0.16 13.77 21.75
N GLU A 322 -0.93 14.39 21.32
CA GLU A 322 -2.23 14.32 21.98
C GLU A 322 -2.91 12.96 21.83
N THR A 323 -2.80 12.35 20.66
CA THR A 323 -3.59 11.16 20.29
C THR A 323 -2.80 9.85 20.35
N GLY A 324 -1.47 9.89 20.22
CA GLY A 324 -0.65 8.70 20.05
C GLY A 324 -0.62 8.17 18.60
N ALA A 325 -1.19 8.90 17.65
CA ALA A 325 -1.20 8.54 16.24
C ALA A 325 0.22 8.57 15.64
N ILE A 326 0.67 7.47 15.06
CA ILE A 326 1.95 7.41 14.36
C ILE A 326 1.79 8.12 13.01
N LYS A 327 2.46 9.26 12.85
CA LYS A 327 2.41 10.07 11.63
C LYS A 327 3.48 9.69 10.62
N ALA A 328 4.60 9.19 11.09
CA ALA A 328 5.66 8.63 10.26
C ALA A 328 6.47 7.59 11.02
N ILE A 329 6.94 6.60 10.29
CA ILE A 329 7.84 5.56 10.77
C ILE A 329 8.76 5.13 9.63
N SER A 330 10.08 5.25 9.82
CA SER A 330 11.06 4.83 8.83
C SER A 330 12.13 3.97 9.48
N ASN A 331 12.42 2.83 8.87
CA ASN A 331 13.30 1.79 9.33
C ASN A 331 14.31 1.45 8.23
N LEU A 332 15.44 2.10 8.17
CA LEU A 332 16.40 1.96 7.09
C LEU A 332 17.64 1.17 7.52
N ARG A 333 18.03 0.19 6.71
CA ARG A 333 19.25 -0.61 6.85
C ARG A 333 20.06 -0.56 5.58
N ARG A 334 21.39 -0.53 5.71
CA ARG A 334 22.32 -0.62 4.59
C ARG A 334 22.10 -1.92 3.83
N ALA A 335 21.81 -1.83 2.52
CA ALA A 335 21.50 -2.97 1.66
C ALA A 335 22.70 -3.43 0.84
N SER A 336 23.66 -2.54 0.55
CA SER A 336 24.80 -2.82 -0.31
C SER A 336 26.12 -2.39 0.31
N SER A 337 27.20 -2.95 -0.19
CA SER A 337 28.58 -2.62 0.24
C SER A 337 29.05 -1.24 -0.25
N ASP A 338 28.34 -0.63 -1.22
CA ASP A 338 28.64 0.72 -1.72
C ASP A 338 28.34 1.84 -0.70
N GLY A 339 27.61 1.51 0.38
CA GLY A 339 27.22 2.44 1.43
C GLY A 339 26.18 3.48 1.03
N GLN A 340 25.63 3.43 -0.19
CA GLN A 340 24.67 4.40 -0.72
C GLN A 340 23.22 3.90 -0.66
N THR A 341 23.04 2.59 -0.72
CA THR A 341 21.70 1.98 -0.79
C THR A 341 21.23 1.53 0.59
N TYR A 342 20.08 2.07 1.01
CA TYR A 342 19.37 1.69 2.23
C TYR A 342 17.96 1.25 1.91
N THR A 343 17.49 0.19 2.58
CA THR A 343 16.17 -0.39 2.38
C THR A 343 15.44 -0.62 3.70
N GLU A 344 14.12 -0.61 3.68
CA GLU A 344 13.30 -0.98 4.84
C GLU A 344 13.13 -2.51 4.93
N SER A 345 14.13 -3.19 5.52
CA SER A 345 14.16 -4.64 5.64
C SER A 345 13.67 -5.19 6.99
N MET A 346 13.77 -4.39 8.06
CA MET A 346 13.40 -4.78 9.42
C MET A 346 12.60 -3.68 10.12
N GLU A 347 11.67 -4.08 11.01
CA GLU A 347 10.93 -3.16 11.87
C GLU A 347 11.76 -2.86 13.14
N TYR A 348 12.71 -1.95 13.01
CA TYR A 348 13.60 -1.59 14.12
C TYR A 348 12.88 -0.87 15.26
N ALA A 349 11.86 -0.10 14.94
CA ALA A 349 11.08 0.66 15.90
C ALA A 349 10.47 -0.19 17.01
N LEU A 350 9.94 -1.38 16.65
CA LEU A 350 9.29 -2.30 17.58
C LEU A 350 10.18 -3.46 18.00
N ASN A 351 11.02 -3.97 17.08
CA ASN A 351 11.68 -5.26 17.26
C ASN A 351 13.15 -5.15 17.66
N ALA A 352 13.79 -4.00 17.43
CA ALA A 352 15.16 -3.82 17.88
C ALA A 352 15.21 -3.69 19.41
N LYS A 353 15.91 -4.62 20.02
CA LYS A 353 16.21 -4.59 21.45
C LYS A 353 17.47 -3.76 21.64
N VAL A 354 17.31 -2.47 21.88
CA VAL A 354 18.43 -1.51 22.01
C VAL A 354 18.64 -1.08 23.46
N GLU A 355 19.87 -0.77 23.82
CA GLU A 355 20.15 -0.01 25.02
C GLU A 355 19.73 1.45 24.79
N PRO A 356 18.80 2.00 25.61
CA PRO A 356 18.31 3.36 25.43
C PRO A 356 19.39 4.42 25.70
N GLY A 357 20.44 4.08 26.43
CA GLY A 357 21.50 5.00 26.85
C GLY A 357 20.94 6.19 27.62
N SER A 358 21.57 7.35 27.44
CA SER A 358 21.23 8.57 28.21
C SER A 358 19.81 9.13 27.97
N THR A 359 19.05 8.62 26.98
CA THR A 359 17.62 8.95 26.88
C THR A 359 16.83 8.37 28.05
N PHE A 360 17.30 7.27 28.66
CA PHE A 360 16.67 6.68 29.85
C PHE A 360 16.85 7.53 31.12
N LYS A 361 17.78 8.47 31.14
CA LYS A 361 17.97 9.37 32.28
C LYS A 361 16.71 10.19 32.61
N LEU A 362 15.81 10.39 31.66
CA LEU A 362 14.49 10.96 31.96
C LEU A 362 13.72 10.08 32.94
N ALA A 363 13.66 8.76 32.74
CA ALA A 363 12.96 7.86 33.64
C ALA A 363 13.61 7.87 35.05
N SER A 364 14.94 7.93 35.13
CA SER A 364 15.65 8.05 36.40
C SER A 364 15.36 9.39 37.09
N LEU A 365 15.32 10.47 36.33
CA LEU A 365 14.97 11.80 36.85
C LEU A 365 13.53 11.81 37.41
N LEU A 366 12.58 11.23 36.71
CA LEU A 366 11.21 11.09 37.19
C LEU A 366 11.14 10.26 38.48
N ALA A 367 11.87 9.15 38.53
CA ALA A 367 11.96 8.33 39.73
C ALA A 367 12.58 9.11 40.91
N TYR A 368 13.57 9.96 40.66
CA TYR A 368 14.13 10.84 41.67
C TYR A 368 13.09 11.84 42.17
N PHE A 369 12.38 12.54 41.29
CA PHE A 369 11.37 13.53 41.66
C PHE A 369 10.17 12.94 42.44
N GLU A 370 9.79 11.71 42.19
CA GLU A 370 8.73 11.00 42.91
C GLU A 370 9.00 10.92 44.44
N ARG A 371 10.28 10.86 44.85
CA ARG A 371 10.69 10.79 46.24
C ARG A 371 11.35 12.10 46.75
N THR A 372 11.75 13.00 45.87
CA THR A 372 12.47 14.22 46.21
C THR A 372 11.84 15.41 45.47
N PRO A 373 10.61 15.82 45.82
CA PRO A 373 9.88 16.84 45.10
C PRO A 373 10.49 18.25 45.21
N LEU A 374 11.23 18.56 46.28
CA LEU A 374 11.87 19.87 46.46
C LEU A 374 13.12 20.08 45.61
N ASP A 375 13.81 19.00 45.21
CA ASP A 375 14.98 19.02 44.30
C ASP A 375 16.07 20.00 44.72
N THR A 376 16.47 19.97 45.98
CA THR A 376 17.53 20.86 46.54
C THR A 376 18.91 20.18 46.58
N GLY A 377 19.03 18.94 46.09
CA GLY A 377 20.25 18.16 46.19
C GLY A 377 21.37 18.61 45.26
N HIS A 378 22.57 18.48 45.75
CA HIS A 378 23.80 18.56 44.95
C HIS A 378 24.52 17.21 44.99
N PHE A 379 24.92 16.71 43.82
CA PHE A 379 25.44 15.37 43.67
C PHE A 379 26.75 15.37 42.93
N PRO A 380 27.68 14.41 43.22
CA PRO A 380 28.93 14.26 42.48
C PRO A 380 28.69 14.12 40.97
N MET A 381 29.51 14.77 40.17
CA MET A 381 29.60 14.66 38.71
C MET A 381 31.01 14.32 38.28
N PHE A 382 31.14 13.69 37.11
CA PHE A 382 32.36 13.42 36.35
C PHE A 382 33.25 12.34 36.95
N ASN A 383 33.69 12.46 38.20
CA ASN A 383 34.49 11.47 38.90
C ASN A 383 33.93 11.27 40.29
N HIS A 384 33.80 10.03 40.73
CA HIS A 384 33.34 9.73 42.09
C HIS A 384 33.75 8.30 42.50
N THR A 385 34.05 8.12 43.75
CA THR A 385 34.31 6.80 44.36
C THR A 385 33.13 6.41 45.24
N PHE A 386 32.35 5.44 44.79
CA PHE A 386 31.24 4.91 45.53
C PHE A 386 31.71 3.92 46.60
N LYS A 387 31.27 4.10 47.84
CA LYS A 387 31.47 3.15 48.95
C LYS A 387 30.30 2.19 49.03
N ILE A 388 30.51 0.92 48.73
CA ILE A 388 29.49 -0.10 48.53
C ILE A 388 29.56 -1.12 49.69
N PRO A 389 28.49 -1.34 50.45
CA PRO A 389 28.45 -2.38 51.45
C PRO A 389 28.39 -3.78 50.77
N THR A 390 29.27 -4.68 51.22
CA THR A 390 29.18 -6.10 50.83
C THR A 390 28.20 -6.85 51.71
N LYS A 391 27.86 -8.06 51.33
CA LYS A 391 26.97 -8.93 52.14
C LYS A 391 27.56 -9.25 53.53
N SER A 392 28.91 -9.16 53.66
CA SER A 392 29.62 -9.36 54.92
C SER A 392 29.75 -8.08 55.76
N GLY A 393 29.14 -6.97 55.37
CA GLY A 393 29.26 -5.66 56.03
C GLY A 393 30.52 -4.89 55.74
N ARG A 394 31.49 -5.44 54.98
CA ARG A 394 32.72 -4.74 54.56
C ARG A 394 32.35 -3.74 53.47
N MET A 395 32.94 -2.53 53.56
CA MET A 395 32.84 -1.52 52.46
C MET A 395 33.89 -1.77 51.41
N ILE A 396 33.52 -1.76 50.18
CA ILE A 396 34.42 -1.75 49.01
C ILE A 396 34.28 -0.42 48.24
N GLU A 397 35.35 0.06 47.69
CA GLU A 397 35.37 1.28 46.91
C GLU A 397 35.34 0.98 45.41
N LYS A 398 34.49 1.69 44.69
CA LYS A 398 34.36 1.62 43.23
C LYS A 398 34.47 3.02 42.65
N ALA A 399 35.60 3.33 42.04
CA ALA A 399 35.81 4.56 41.30
C ALA A 399 35.09 4.48 39.94
N LYS A 400 34.39 5.54 39.57
CA LYS A 400 33.77 5.74 38.27
C LYS A 400 34.12 7.11 37.70
N SER A 401 34.20 7.21 36.38
CA SER A 401 34.50 8.45 35.67
C SER A 401 33.55 8.61 34.45
N ASP A 402 33.10 9.83 34.20
CA ASP A 402 32.34 10.21 32.99
C ASP A 402 33.26 10.58 31.82
N SER A 403 34.46 10.04 31.73
CA SER A 403 35.49 10.27 30.71
C SER A 403 35.84 11.73 30.37
N LYS A 404 37.13 12.06 30.36
CA LYS A 404 37.73 13.33 29.90
C LYS A 404 37.59 14.60 30.77
N VAL A 405 36.82 14.59 31.84
CA VAL A 405 36.78 15.72 32.77
C VAL A 405 37.55 15.34 34.06
N HIS A 406 38.57 16.10 34.42
CA HIS A 406 39.35 15.87 35.61
C HIS A 406 38.72 16.61 36.79
N GLY A 407 38.68 15.95 37.95
CA GLY A 407 38.18 16.48 39.21
C GLY A 407 36.75 16.09 39.55
N GLU A 408 36.47 15.95 40.87
CA GLU A 408 35.13 15.79 41.40
C GLU A 408 34.45 17.16 41.51
N THR A 409 33.26 17.29 40.95
CA THR A 409 32.48 18.53 40.98
C THR A 409 31.07 18.18 41.43
N LEU A 410 30.47 19.00 42.30
CA LEU A 410 29.08 18.88 42.66
C LEU A 410 28.21 19.68 41.69
N GLY A 411 27.07 19.11 41.30
CA GLY A 411 26.10 19.76 40.43
C GLY A 411 24.68 19.54 40.91
N THR A 412 23.83 20.48 40.56
CA THR A 412 22.41 20.34 40.72
C THR A 412 21.86 19.24 39.79
N SER A 413 20.71 18.68 40.12
CA SER A 413 20.01 17.71 39.26
C SER A 413 19.85 18.21 37.81
N ASN A 414 19.58 19.50 37.60
CA ASN A 414 19.44 20.13 36.27
C ASN A 414 20.79 20.16 35.53
N GLU A 415 21.90 20.54 36.19
CA GLU A 415 23.25 20.53 35.57
C GLU A 415 23.66 19.10 35.21
N ILE A 416 23.41 18.14 36.09
CA ILE A 416 23.65 16.71 35.84
C ILE A 416 22.88 16.23 34.58
N PHE A 417 21.62 16.64 34.44
CA PHE A 417 20.79 16.24 33.31
C PHE A 417 21.22 16.93 32.00
N GLN A 418 21.53 18.24 32.04
CA GLN A 418 22.08 19.00 30.90
C GLN A 418 23.37 18.40 30.36
N ARG A 419 24.34 18.14 31.27
CA ARG A 419 25.66 17.60 30.95
C ARG A 419 25.61 16.09 30.68
N SER A 420 24.47 15.46 30.94
CA SER A 420 24.30 14.02 30.79
C SER A 420 25.27 13.16 31.61
N SER A 421 25.65 13.61 32.85
CA SER A 421 26.53 12.87 33.73
C SER A 421 25.94 11.52 34.14
N ASN A 422 26.69 10.42 33.93
CA ASN A 422 26.28 9.07 34.37
C ASN A 422 26.43 8.98 35.89
N ILE A 423 27.52 9.51 36.40
CA ILE A 423 27.80 9.53 37.85
C ILE A 423 26.76 10.33 38.58
N GLY A 424 26.45 11.53 38.05
CA GLY A 424 25.46 12.40 38.67
C GLY A 424 24.09 11.75 38.80
N VAL A 425 23.58 11.15 37.73
CA VAL A 425 22.27 10.46 37.75
C VAL A 425 22.31 9.24 38.67
N SER A 426 23.37 8.46 38.64
CA SER A 426 23.51 7.30 39.54
C SER A 426 23.58 7.74 41.01
N SER A 427 24.32 8.82 41.31
CA SER A 427 24.42 9.40 42.68
C SER A 427 23.05 9.88 43.18
N MET A 428 22.26 10.53 42.32
CA MET A 428 20.88 10.92 42.62
C MET A 428 20.03 9.70 42.99
N ILE A 429 20.04 8.65 42.17
CA ILE A 429 19.24 7.45 42.40
C ILE A 429 19.73 6.71 43.66
N PHE A 430 21.02 6.59 43.90
CA PHE A 430 21.57 5.95 45.10
C PHE A 430 21.25 6.75 46.37
N GLY A 431 21.31 8.09 46.30
CA GLY A 431 20.90 8.94 47.42
C GLY A 431 19.41 8.80 47.76
N THR A 432 18.55 8.54 46.73
CA THR A 432 17.12 8.48 46.88
C THR A 432 16.61 7.06 47.25
N TYR A 433 17.19 6.02 46.66
CA TYR A 433 16.73 4.62 46.80
C TYR A 433 17.70 3.78 47.62
N GLY A 434 18.91 4.21 47.86
CA GLY A 434 19.98 3.49 48.55
C GLY A 434 20.81 2.59 47.63
N LEU A 435 22.09 2.49 47.90
CA LEU A 435 23.06 1.72 47.11
C LEU A 435 22.80 0.21 47.03
N GLY A 436 22.19 -0.39 48.04
CA GLY A 436 21.83 -1.82 48.12
C GLY A 436 20.40 -2.13 47.64
N HIS A 437 19.62 -1.15 47.26
CA HIS A 437 18.18 -1.26 47.09
C HIS A 437 17.74 -1.15 45.63
N PHE A 438 18.39 -1.87 44.72
CA PHE A 438 17.98 -1.92 43.30
C PHE A 438 16.51 -2.34 43.10
N SER A 439 16.01 -3.24 43.97
CA SER A 439 14.61 -3.68 43.92
C SER A 439 13.60 -2.55 44.10
N GLU A 440 13.89 -1.56 44.96
CA GLU A 440 13.02 -0.40 45.18
C GLU A 440 12.99 0.55 43.93
N TYR A 441 14.16 0.81 43.36
CA TYR A 441 14.25 1.56 42.11
C TYR A 441 13.53 0.83 40.98
N ARG A 442 13.72 -0.50 40.86
CA ARG A 442 13.03 -1.32 39.87
C ARG A 442 11.51 -1.32 40.06
N LYS A 443 11.00 -1.33 41.29
CA LYS A 443 9.57 -1.17 41.59
C LYS A 443 9.03 0.17 41.10
N GLN A 444 9.80 1.25 41.23
CA GLN A 444 9.41 2.56 40.68
C GLN A 444 9.36 2.55 39.15
N LEU A 445 10.35 1.91 38.48
CA LEU A 445 10.32 1.73 37.04
C LEU A 445 9.11 0.88 36.57
N ALA A 446 8.71 -0.11 37.39
CA ALA A 446 7.51 -0.91 37.11
C ALA A 446 6.23 -0.06 37.12
N LYS A 447 6.12 0.90 38.06
CA LYS A 447 4.98 1.86 38.10
C LYS A 447 4.92 2.72 36.83
N PHE A 448 6.03 2.95 36.20
CA PHE A 448 6.11 3.66 34.90
C PHE A 448 5.79 2.76 33.68
N GLY A 449 5.39 1.49 33.89
CA GLY A 449 4.99 0.58 32.82
C GLY A 449 6.15 0.03 32.00
N PHE A 450 7.42 0.14 32.47
CA PHE A 450 8.56 -0.36 31.68
C PHE A 450 8.56 -1.88 31.49
N PHE A 451 7.89 -2.61 32.35
CA PHE A 451 7.85 -4.08 32.33
C PHE A 451 6.54 -4.65 31.78
N ASP A 452 5.63 -3.80 31.30
CA ASP A 452 4.35 -4.22 30.74
C ASP A 452 4.46 -4.38 29.22
N THR A 453 3.73 -5.37 28.69
CA THR A 453 3.55 -5.48 27.24
C THR A 453 2.40 -4.59 26.79
N VAL A 454 2.63 -3.73 25.79
CA VAL A 454 1.59 -2.90 25.21
C VAL A 454 1.22 -3.44 23.84
N GLN A 455 -0.02 -3.91 23.70
CA GLN A 455 -0.53 -4.42 22.41
C GLN A 455 -0.87 -3.26 21.48
N THR A 456 -0.31 -3.28 20.29
CA THR A 456 -0.59 -2.29 19.24
C THR A 456 -1.03 -2.96 17.95
N GLN A 457 -1.52 -2.16 17.01
CA GLN A 457 -1.89 -2.62 15.66
C GLN A 457 -0.70 -3.07 14.81
N LEU A 458 0.54 -2.76 15.21
CA LEU A 458 1.78 -3.23 14.56
C LEU A 458 2.38 -4.44 15.27
N GLY A 459 1.77 -4.91 16.34
CA GLY A 459 2.25 -5.97 17.20
C GLY A 459 2.58 -5.49 18.62
N PRO A 460 3.05 -6.38 19.49
CA PRO A 460 3.34 -6.05 20.88
C PRO A 460 4.62 -5.23 21.04
N ILE A 461 4.55 -4.16 21.81
CA ILE A 461 5.75 -3.46 22.31
C ILE A 461 6.23 -4.24 23.53
N MET A 462 7.36 -4.91 23.37
CA MET A 462 7.91 -5.79 24.41
C MET A 462 8.38 -5.01 25.64
N PRO A 463 8.36 -5.62 26.83
CA PRO A 463 8.87 -5.02 28.06
C PRO A 463 10.38 -4.78 28.01
N ALA A 464 10.85 -3.86 28.86
CA ALA A 464 12.29 -3.69 29.11
C ALA A 464 12.88 -4.94 29.78
N ALA A 465 14.01 -5.42 29.25
CA ALA A 465 14.71 -6.59 29.76
C ALA A 465 15.85 -6.19 30.69
N ILE A 466 15.53 -5.81 31.92
CA ILE A 466 16.51 -5.40 32.96
C ILE A 466 16.85 -6.61 33.83
N ARG A 467 18.15 -6.89 33.99
CA ARG A 467 18.62 -7.91 34.95
C ARG A 467 18.40 -7.43 36.39
N ASN A 468 17.86 -8.29 37.20
CA ASN A 468 17.63 -8.05 38.63
C ASN A 468 18.63 -8.90 39.46
N ASP A 469 19.93 -8.73 39.22
CA ASP A 469 20.98 -9.53 39.91
C ASP A 469 21.51 -8.86 41.14
N GLY A 470 21.09 -7.63 41.48
CA GLY A 470 21.49 -6.86 42.65
C GLY A 470 22.95 -6.42 42.66
N ARG A 471 23.70 -6.64 41.56
CA ARG A 471 25.10 -6.22 41.48
C ARG A 471 25.17 -4.71 41.29
N PHE A 472 26.15 -4.09 41.96
CA PHE A 472 26.38 -2.65 41.86
C PHE A 472 26.56 -2.17 40.42
N ASP A 473 27.40 -2.85 39.65
CA ASP A 473 27.72 -2.42 38.26
C ASP A 473 26.46 -2.49 37.36
N ASN A 474 25.57 -3.44 37.58
CA ASN A 474 24.30 -3.48 36.88
C ASN A 474 23.35 -2.35 37.32
N TYR A 475 23.23 -2.13 38.66
CA TYR A 475 22.39 -1.04 39.18
C TYR A 475 22.92 0.33 38.70
N TYR A 476 24.23 0.54 38.78
CA TYR A 476 24.89 1.74 38.28
C TYR A 476 24.58 1.97 36.79
N ALA A 477 24.69 0.93 35.97
CA ALA A 477 24.45 1.00 34.53
C ALA A 477 22.98 1.31 34.20
N VAL A 478 22.05 0.67 34.90
CA VAL A 478 20.61 0.88 34.68
C VAL A 478 20.20 2.34 34.94
N CYS A 479 20.83 3.04 35.89
CA CYS A 479 20.50 4.44 36.18
C CYS A 479 20.62 5.38 34.96
N PHE A 480 21.46 5.04 34.00
CA PHE A 480 21.64 5.86 32.80
C PHE A 480 21.36 5.15 31.48
N GLY A 481 20.63 4.02 31.56
CA GLY A 481 20.10 3.33 30.39
C GLY A 481 21.06 2.36 29.73
N ALA A 482 21.96 1.72 30.49
CA ALA A 482 22.89 0.71 30.03
C ALA A 482 22.66 -0.65 30.72
N GLY A 483 23.18 -1.72 30.13
CA GLY A 483 23.08 -3.07 30.70
C GLY A 483 21.68 -3.68 30.64
N PHE A 484 20.77 -3.11 29.89
CA PHE A 484 19.46 -3.66 29.57
C PHE A 484 18.96 -3.19 28.22
N THR A 485 17.94 -3.83 27.69
CA THR A 485 17.40 -3.49 26.36
C THR A 485 15.92 -3.25 26.39
N MET A 486 15.43 -2.40 25.49
CA MET A 486 14.00 -2.19 25.23
C MET A 486 13.78 -1.72 23.76
N PRO A 487 12.55 -1.86 23.22
CA PRO A 487 12.20 -1.33 21.90
C PRO A 487 12.31 0.19 21.84
N VAL A 488 12.71 0.73 20.67
CA VAL A 488 12.82 2.19 20.46
C VAL A 488 11.50 2.90 20.69
N LEU A 489 10.38 2.30 20.24
CA LEU A 489 9.04 2.85 20.43
C LEU A 489 8.65 3.01 21.91
N ARG A 490 9.19 2.17 22.81
CA ARG A 490 8.97 2.33 24.25
C ARG A 490 9.62 3.61 24.77
N THR A 491 10.81 3.99 24.24
CA THR A 491 11.40 5.28 24.59
C THR A 491 10.48 6.44 24.19
N LEU A 492 9.87 6.39 23.01
CA LEU A 492 8.96 7.42 22.55
C LEU A 492 7.74 7.57 23.48
N MET A 493 7.18 6.45 24.00
CA MET A 493 5.96 6.49 24.82
C MET A 493 6.10 7.32 26.08
N TYR A 494 7.18 7.15 26.87
CA TYR A 494 7.32 7.95 28.10
C TYR A 494 7.76 9.38 27.86
N TYR A 495 8.43 9.67 26.74
CA TYR A 495 8.63 11.06 26.28
C TYR A 495 7.32 11.70 25.85
N ASN A 496 6.46 10.94 25.16
CA ASN A 496 5.11 11.40 24.81
C ASN A 496 4.30 11.73 26.07
N ALA A 497 4.35 10.89 27.09
CA ALA A 497 3.64 11.16 28.35
C ALA A 497 4.03 12.51 28.95
N ILE A 498 5.33 12.87 28.94
CA ILE A 498 5.79 14.19 29.42
C ILE A 498 5.36 15.31 28.50
N ALA A 499 5.43 15.10 27.19
CA ALA A 499 4.95 16.08 26.19
C ALA A 499 3.43 16.27 26.25
N ASN A 500 2.66 15.27 26.66
CA ASN A 500 1.20 15.24 26.72
C ASN A 500 0.67 15.44 28.17
N ASN A 501 1.32 16.28 28.94
CA ASN A 501 0.89 16.67 30.29
C ASN A 501 0.65 15.49 31.24
N GLY A 502 1.46 14.44 31.14
CA GLY A 502 1.38 13.25 32.00
C GLY A 502 0.53 12.11 31.45
N ARG A 503 -0.20 12.28 30.35
CA ARG A 503 -1.01 11.22 29.73
C ARG A 503 -0.17 10.41 28.74
N MET A 504 0.01 9.12 29.02
CA MET A 504 0.72 8.21 28.13
C MET A 504 -0.27 7.61 27.13
N MET A 505 -0.11 7.95 25.86
CA MET A 505 -0.95 7.42 24.79
C MET A 505 -0.44 6.10 24.26
N LYS A 506 -1.36 5.24 23.84
CA LYS A 506 -1.08 4.01 23.12
C LYS A 506 -0.74 4.34 21.66
N PRO A 507 0.42 3.96 21.16
CA PRO A 507 0.73 4.16 19.74
C PRO A 507 -0.24 3.37 18.85
N PHE A 508 -0.81 4.03 17.82
CA PHE A 508 -1.68 3.39 16.84
C PHE A 508 -1.43 3.92 15.44
N ILE A 509 -1.79 3.14 14.42
CA ILE A 509 -1.48 3.44 13.03
C ILE A 509 -2.68 3.30 12.10
N VAL A 510 -3.71 2.53 12.43
CA VAL A 510 -4.95 2.43 11.66
C VAL A 510 -6.00 3.28 12.34
N LYS A 511 -6.54 4.25 11.61
CA LYS A 511 -7.54 5.21 12.12
C LYS A 511 -8.97 4.68 11.92
N TYR A 512 -9.29 4.24 10.71
CA TYR A 512 -10.59 3.66 10.41
C TYR A 512 -10.52 2.73 9.18
N VAL A 513 -11.55 1.93 9.02
CA VAL A 513 -11.74 0.96 7.93
C VAL A 513 -12.98 1.33 7.16
N THR A 514 -12.91 1.35 5.84
CA THR A 514 -14.06 1.62 4.97
C THR A 514 -14.30 0.45 4.00
N ASN A 515 -15.54 0.19 3.70
CA ASN A 515 -15.93 -0.53 2.50
C ASN A 515 -16.23 0.47 1.37
N THR A 516 -16.82 0.03 0.28
CA THR A 516 -17.17 0.87 -0.88
C THR A 516 -18.20 1.97 -0.53
N TYR A 517 -18.94 1.83 0.55
CA TYR A 517 -20.09 2.68 0.87
C TYR A 517 -19.92 3.47 2.15
N ASP A 518 -19.38 2.84 3.21
CA ASP A 518 -19.40 3.37 4.57
C ASP A 518 -18.11 3.13 5.34
N THR A 519 -17.94 3.87 6.44
CA THR A 519 -16.96 3.57 7.49
C THR A 519 -17.49 2.42 8.33
N VAL A 520 -16.79 1.28 8.28
CA VAL A 520 -17.19 0.04 8.96
C VAL A 520 -16.70 0.02 10.42
N ARG A 521 -15.51 0.56 10.66
CA ARG A 521 -14.88 0.56 11.98
C ARG A 521 -13.96 1.76 12.14
N THR A 522 -14.03 2.42 13.30
CA THR A 522 -13.10 3.50 13.71
C THR A 522 -12.31 3.03 14.93
N PHE A 523 -11.04 3.43 15.00
CA PHE A 523 -10.16 3.20 16.13
C PHE A 523 -9.89 4.54 16.82
N GLU A 524 -10.38 4.67 18.02
CA GLU A 524 -10.18 5.88 18.81
C GLU A 524 -8.82 5.86 19.52
N PRO A 525 -8.24 7.04 19.81
CA PRO A 525 -7.04 7.13 20.66
C PRO A 525 -7.26 6.48 22.03
N GLU A 526 -6.33 5.62 22.45
CA GLU A 526 -6.38 4.94 23.72
C GLU A 526 -5.30 5.48 24.67
N VAL A 527 -5.64 5.66 25.93
CA VAL A 527 -4.71 6.06 26.99
C VAL A 527 -4.17 4.80 27.70
N VAL A 528 -2.86 4.67 27.77
CA VAL A 528 -2.19 3.60 28.54
C VAL A 528 -2.14 3.96 30.02
N MET A 529 -1.82 5.22 30.33
CA MET A 529 -1.82 5.77 31.69
C MET A 529 -2.36 7.20 31.68
N GLU A 530 -3.40 7.47 32.46
CA GLU A 530 -3.98 8.83 32.56
C GLU A 530 -3.03 9.81 33.24
N GLN A 531 -2.27 9.32 34.22
CA GLN A 531 -1.30 10.13 34.95
C GLN A 531 -0.01 9.32 35.15
N PHE A 532 0.94 9.53 34.23
CA PHE A 532 2.25 8.88 34.27
C PHE A 532 3.07 9.32 35.48
N VAL A 533 3.08 10.62 35.76
CA VAL A 533 3.62 11.27 36.96
C VAL A 533 2.79 12.53 37.24
N SER A 534 2.91 13.11 38.45
CA SER A 534 2.18 14.32 38.82
C SER A 534 2.48 15.51 37.91
N ASP A 535 1.54 16.45 37.76
CA ASP A 535 1.70 17.65 36.93
C ASP A 535 2.95 18.46 37.30
N THR A 536 3.25 18.58 38.58
CA THR A 536 4.45 19.25 39.04
C THR A 536 5.73 18.60 38.53
N ILE A 537 5.76 17.25 38.50
CA ILE A 537 6.91 16.50 37.96
C ILE A 537 6.95 16.64 36.44
N VAL A 538 5.81 16.64 35.74
CA VAL A 538 5.75 16.89 34.29
C VAL A 538 6.36 18.25 33.95
N GLN A 539 5.96 19.31 34.66
CA GLN A 539 6.47 20.67 34.44
C GLN A 539 8.01 20.74 34.64
N LYS A 540 8.51 20.12 35.72
CA LYS A 540 9.96 20.03 35.98
C LYS A 540 10.67 19.24 34.87
N ALA A 541 10.14 18.08 34.49
CA ALA A 541 10.71 17.27 33.44
C ALA A 541 10.79 18.01 32.10
N ARG A 542 9.73 18.76 31.74
CA ARG A 542 9.73 19.62 30.55
C ARG A 542 10.83 20.70 30.61
N ALA A 543 10.96 21.40 31.75
CA ALA A 543 12.01 22.38 31.93
C ALA A 543 13.43 21.77 31.81
N TYR A 544 13.61 20.53 32.30
CA TYR A 544 14.89 19.83 32.17
C TYR A 544 15.16 19.37 30.72
N LEU A 545 14.16 18.87 30.00
CA LEU A 545 14.29 18.52 28.58
C LEU A 545 14.57 19.76 27.72
N ASP A 546 13.95 20.90 28.06
CA ASP A 546 14.25 22.20 27.43
C ASP A 546 15.71 22.60 27.68
N SER A 547 16.21 22.44 28.91
CA SER A 547 17.56 22.82 29.29
C SER A 547 18.65 22.02 28.57
N VAL A 548 18.37 20.82 28.07
CA VAL A 548 19.32 20.03 27.26
C VAL A 548 19.60 20.70 25.92
N VAL A 549 18.63 21.41 25.35
CA VAL A 549 18.79 22.10 24.05
C VAL A 549 19.07 23.59 24.24
N TRP A 550 18.45 24.24 25.24
CA TRP A 550 18.51 25.70 25.42
C TRP A 550 19.42 26.14 26.58
N GLY A 551 19.72 25.26 27.49
CA GLY A 551 20.55 25.55 28.68
C GLY A 551 22.02 25.76 28.34
N ARG A 552 22.72 26.42 29.28
CA ARG A 552 24.15 26.78 29.15
C ARG A 552 25.05 25.56 28.90
N TYR A 553 24.75 24.42 29.54
CA TYR A 553 25.55 23.20 29.48
C TYR A 553 24.88 22.08 28.66
N GLY A 554 23.81 22.39 27.95
CA GLY A 554 23.03 21.41 27.23
C GLY A 554 23.79 20.72 26.09
N THR A 555 23.70 19.39 26.05
CA THR A 555 24.35 18.55 25.02
C THR A 555 23.79 18.78 23.62
N GLY A 556 22.57 19.30 23.49
CA GLY A 556 21.93 19.68 22.22
C GLY A 556 22.09 21.16 21.85
N ARG A 557 22.76 21.97 22.67
CA ARG A 557 22.76 23.44 22.56
C ARG A 557 23.19 24.00 21.20
N ARG A 558 24.08 23.32 20.49
CA ARG A 558 24.55 23.78 19.17
C ARG A 558 23.50 23.75 18.09
N TYR A 559 22.44 22.95 18.30
CA TYR A 559 21.39 22.68 17.33
C TYR A 559 20.05 23.30 17.70
N LYS A 560 20.04 24.23 18.68
CA LYS A 560 18.84 25.01 19.02
C LYS A 560 18.37 25.77 17.78
N ASP A 561 17.07 25.74 17.54
CA ASP A 561 16.42 26.38 16.40
C ASP A 561 15.27 27.24 16.88
N SER A 562 15.39 28.56 16.75
CA SER A 562 14.33 29.48 17.13
C SER A 562 13.14 29.47 16.17
N THR A 563 13.30 28.97 14.96
CA THR A 563 12.22 28.87 13.98
C THR A 563 11.33 27.64 14.21
N CYS A 564 11.91 26.60 14.80
CA CYS A 564 11.18 25.40 15.22
C CYS A 564 11.78 24.93 16.57
N PRO A 565 11.41 25.60 17.69
CA PRO A 565 11.96 25.27 18.99
C PRO A 565 11.51 23.87 19.44
N PHE A 566 12.47 23.05 19.86
CA PHE A 566 12.25 21.70 20.34
C PHE A 566 12.95 21.44 21.67
N ALA A 567 12.50 20.41 22.37
CA ALA A 567 13.09 19.93 23.62
C ALA A 567 13.28 18.42 23.58
N GLY A 568 14.25 17.90 24.31
CA GLY A 568 14.51 16.45 24.32
C GLY A 568 15.82 16.08 24.99
N LYS A 569 16.23 14.81 24.84
CA LYS A 569 17.41 14.24 25.45
C LYS A 569 18.25 13.47 24.45
N THR A 570 19.54 13.71 24.48
CA THR A 570 20.57 12.97 23.73
C THR A 570 20.89 11.62 24.37
N GLY A 571 21.19 10.62 23.53
CA GLY A 571 21.71 9.33 23.94
C GLY A 571 22.91 8.91 23.12
N THR A 572 23.91 8.35 23.77
CA THR A 572 25.09 7.72 23.15
C THR A 572 25.40 6.44 23.90
N ARG A 573 25.66 5.37 23.16
CA ARG A 573 26.12 4.08 23.69
C ARG A 573 27.17 3.49 22.77
N ASP A 574 28.15 2.80 23.34
CA ASP A 574 29.05 1.97 22.58
C ASP A 574 28.28 0.83 21.92
N VAL A 575 28.70 0.44 20.73
CA VAL A 575 28.06 -0.66 19.97
C VAL A 575 28.46 -1.99 20.60
N TRP A 576 27.48 -2.86 20.82
CA TRP A 576 27.73 -4.23 21.24
C TRP A 576 27.97 -5.11 20.01
N ASP A 577 29.11 -5.79 19.98
CA ASP A 577 29.36 -6.81 18.94
C ASP A 577 28.91 -8.19 19.44
N GLU A 578 27.88 -8.71 18.82
CA GLU A 578 27.31 -10.04 19.15
C GLU A 578 28.30 -11.18 18.90
N LYS A 579 29.25 -11.02 17.96
CA LYS A 579 30.21 -12.06 17.61
C LYS A 579 31.32 -12.19 18.66
N THR A 580 31.81 -11.07 19.15
CA THR A 580 32.91 -11.03 20.16
C THR A 580 32.38 -11.00 21.58
N GLY A 581 31.10 -10.66 21.79
CA GLY A 581 30.52 -10.46 23.11
C GLY A 581 31.10 -9.27 23.86
N GLN A 582 31.58 -8.25 23.15
CA GLN A 582 32.26 -7.07 23.74
C GLN A 582 31.70 -5.78 23.12
N TYR A 583 31.95 -4.66 23.82
CA TYR A 583 31.68 -3.32 23.28
C TYR A 583 32.81 -2.87 22.35
N VAL A 584 32.44 -2.29 21.22
CA VAL A 584 33.34 -1.65 20.25
C VAL A 584 33.40 -0.17 20.60
N TYR A 585 34.50 0.27 21.23
CA TYR A 585 34.59 1.60 21.84
C TYR A 585 34.75 2.77 20.87
N ASP A 586 35.07 2.53 19.61
CA ASP A 586 35.15 3.54 18.56
C ASP A 586 33.88 3.67 17.73
N ARG A 587 32.87 2.90 18.07
CA ARG A 587 31.56 2.88 17.38
C ARG A 587 30.43 3.13 18.35
N ASN A 588 29.49 3.98 17.93
CA ASN A 588 28.41 4.44 18.76
C ASN A 588 27.04 4.06 18.17
N ALA A 589 26.11 3.78 19.05
CA ALA A 589 24.67 3.91 18.80
C ALA A 589 24.24 5.27 19.37
N VAL A 590 23.67 6.12 18.53
CA VAL A 590 23.28 7.48 18.89
C VAL A 590 21.79 7.67 18.79
N SER A 591 21.23 8.44 19.72
CA SER A 591 19.79 8.68 19.75
C SER A 591 19.46 10.09 20.22
N PHE A 592 18.27 10.54 19.84
CA PHE A 592 17.59 11.69 20.41
C PHE A 592 16.10 11.40 20.52
N CYS A 593 15.53 11.68 21.68
CA CYS A 593 14.08 11.62 21.87
C CYS A 593 13.58 12.94 22.44
N GLY A 594 12.51 13.47 21.89
CA GLY A 594 12.01 14.78 22.27
C GLY A 594 10.68 15.12 21.59
N TYR A 595 10.32 16.38 21.66
CA TYR A 595 9.05 16.90 21.11
C TYR A 595 9.20 18.30 20.54
N PHE A 596 8.32 18.66 19.65
CA PHE A 596 8.22 19.97 19.00
C PHE A 596 6.79 20.37 18.63
N PRO A 597 6.44 21.68 18.60
CA PRO A 597 7.17 22.79 19.24
C PRO A 597 7.29 22.59 20.76
N LYS A 598 8.33 23.17 21.41
CA LYS A 598 8.60 22.91 22.84
C LYS A 598 7.55 23.47 23.78
N GLU A 599 6.93 24.60 23.43
CA GLU A 599 5.91 25.26 24.26
C GLU A 599 4.57 24.51 24.24
N ASN A 600 4.15 24.10 23.04
CA ASN A 600 2.92 23.34 22.82
C ASN A 600 3.21 22.13 21.92
N PRO A 601 3.62 21.00 22.50
CA PRO A 601 4.08 19.85 21.75
C PRO A 601 2.96 19.26 20.86
N LYS A 602 3.15 19.37 19.55
CA LYS A 602 2.27 18.70 18.57
C LYS A 602 2.76 17.31 18.23
N TYR A 603 4.07 17.16 18.16
CA TYR A 603 4.70 15.90 17.80
C TYR A 603 5.78 15.51 18.81
N THR A 604 5.80 14.24 19.12
CA THR A 604 6.87 13.59 19.87
C THR A 604 7.61 12.67 18.90
N ALA A 605 8.93 12.70 18.89
CA ALA A 605 9.72 11.89 17.96
C ALA A 605 10.94 11.28 18.64
N VAL A 606 11.35 10.11 18.12
CA VAL A 606 12.58 9.41 18.52
C VAL A 606 13.39 9.07 17.28
N ILE A 607 14.70 9.30 17.40
CA ILE A 607 15.71 8.92 16.42
C ILE A 607 16.68 7.95 17.08
N TYR A 608 17.00 6.87 16.38
CA TYR A 608 18.03 5.92 16.77
C TYR A 608 18.86 5.55 15.54
N ILE A 609 20.19 5.73 15.62
CA ILE A 609 21.12 5.40 14.54
C ILE A 609 22.22 4.51 15.13
N TYR A 610 22.50 3.41 14.48
CA TYR A 610 23.40 2.37 14.97
C TYR A 610 24.67 2.27 14.13
N ASN A 611 25.80 2.11 14.84
CA ASN A 611 27.13 1.89 14.29
C ASN A 611 27.69 3.09 13.54
N VAL A 612 27.89 4.19 14.25
CA VAL A 612 28.53 5.42 13.73
C VAL A 612 29.76 5.78 14.51
N LEU A 613 30.69 6.56 13.90
CA LEU A 613 31.87 7.10 14.55
C LEU A 613 31.56 8.34 15.41
N GLN A 614 30.48 9.03 15.08
CA GLN A 614 30.07 10.29 15.71
C GLN A 614 29.34 10.05 17.03
N HIS A 615 29.19 11.10 17.83
CA HIS A 615 28.38 11.11 19.04
C HIS A 615 26.95 11.60 18.78
N SER A 616 26.18 11.79 19.84
CA SER A 616 24.75 12.09 19.79
C SER A 616 24.34 13.40 19.07
N GLU A 617 25.30 14.30 18.81
CA GLU A 617 25.05 15.55 18.08
C GLU A 617 24.42 15.33 16.69
N VAL A 618 24.76 14.22 16.01
CA VAL A 618 24.19 13.91 14.69
C VAL A 618 22.71 13.54 14.76
N ALA A 619 22.27 12.95 15.88
CA ALA A 619 20.86 12.66 16.11
C ALA A 619 20.06 13.93 16.44
N VAL A 620 20.67 14.90 17.16
CA VAL A 620 20.03 16.21 17.43
C VAL A 620 19.88 17.02 16.15
N ASP A 621 20.94 17.07 15.31
CA ASP A 621 20.90 17.72 13.98
C ASP A 621 19.78 17.15 13.12
N LEU A 622 19.69 15.83 13.04
CA LEU A 622 18.64 15.15 12.28
C LEU A 622 17.24 15.48 12.84
N PHE A 623 17.08 15.48 14.17
CA PHE A 623 15.80 15.83 14.81
C PHE A 623 15.39 17.25 14.48
N GLY A 624 16.27 18.23 14.58
CA GLY A 624 15.99 19.63 14.24
C GLY A 624 15.59 19.79 12.76
N LYS A 625 16.25 19.07 11.84
CA LYS A 625 15.90 19.08 10.40
C LYS A 625 14.53 18.48 10.14
N ILE A 626 14.23 17.35 10.76
CA ILE A 626 12.92 16.70 10.66
C ILE A 626 11.83 17.59 11.24
N ALA A 627 12.02 18.12 12.45
CA ALA A 627 11.05 19.01 13.09
C ALA A 627 10.74 20.25 12.23
N ARG A 628 11.77 20.91 11.71
CA ARG A 628 11.62 22.05 10.79
C ARG A 628 10.91 21.65 9.50
N GLY A 629 11.30 20.53 8.89
CA GLY A 629 10.68 20.02 7.67
C GLY A 629 9.20 19.76 7.85
N ILE A 630 8.81 19.12 8.96
CA ILE A 630 7.41 18.84 9.30
C ILE A 630 6.62 20.14 9.56
N MET A 631 7.16 21.06 10.36
CA MET A 631 6.47 22.31 10.65
C MET A 631 6.31 23.20 9.42
N ASN A 632 7.30 23.18 8.52
CA ASN A 632 7.19 23.86 7.23
C ASN A 632 6.16 23.21 6.31
N SER A 633 6.07 21.88 6.24
CA SER A 633 5.07 21.21 5.41
C SER A 633 3.64 21.53 5.87
N HIS A 634 3.39 21.66 7.18
CA HIS A 634 2.10 22.11 7.71
C HIS A 634 1.79 23.58 7.42
N ASN A 635 2.79 24.44 7.41
CA ASN A 635 2.60 25.85 7.03
C ASN A 635 2.33 26.00 5.52
N PHE A 636 2.71 25.01 4.69
CA PHE A 636 2.34 24.98 3.28
C PHE A 636 0.82 24.76 3.07
N GLY A 637 0.13 24.12 4.01
CA GLY A 637 -1.33 23.89 3.95
C GLY A 637 -2.17 25.01 4.55
N ALA A 638 -1.65 25.79 5.52
CA ALA A 638 -2.46 26.68 6.34
C ALA A 638 -2.30 28.18 6.06
N THR A 639 -1.25 28.65 5.42
CA THR A 639 -1.04 30.08 5.16
C THR A 639 -0.04 30.35 4.03
N ARG A 640 -0.29 29.80 2.86
CA ARG A 640 0.12 30.51 1.68
C ARG A 640 -1.10 31.31 1.18
N SER A 641 -1.23 32.48 1.65
CA SER A 641 -1.37 33.60 0.72
C SER A 641 -0.34 33.37 -0.36
N ILE A 642 -0.77 32.84 -1.50
CA ILE A 642 0.07 32.55 -2.66
C ILE A 642 0.53 33.89 -3.20
N THR A 643 1.53 34.50 -2.54
CA THR A 643 2.31 35.55 -3.12
C THR A 643 3.26 34.88 -4.10
N LYS A 644 2.81 34.82 -5.35
CA LYS A 644 3.58 34.40 -6.55
C LYS A 644 4.22 33.02 -6.51
N PHE A 645 3.40 31.96 -6.50
CA PHE A 645 3.72 30.82 -7.37
C PHE A 645 3.36 31.24 -8.78
N GLU A 646 4.31 31.14 -9.71
CA GLU A 646 3.96 31.01 -11.13
C GLU A 646 3.05 29.78 -11.19
N ARG A 647 1.75 30.03 -11.36
CA ARG A 647 0.75 28.98 -11.49
C ARG A 647 1.23 28.12 -12.66
N GLN A 648 1.45 26.83 -12.40
CA GLN A 648 1.67 25.89 -13.49
C GLN A 648 0.54 26.12 -14.51
N PRO A 649 0.84 26.29 -15.78
CA PRO A 649 -0.21 26.55 -16.76
C PRO A 649 -1.22 25.40 -16.72
N ILE A 650 -2.52 25.72 -16.76
CA ILE A 650 -3.57 24.72 -16.84
C ILE A 650 -3.22 23.78 -18.00
N PRO A 651 -3.15 22.45 -17.79
CA PRO A 651 -2.86 21.52 -18.89
C PRO A 651 -3.97 21.60 -19.95
N ARG A 652 -3.66 21.17 -21.15
CA ARG A 652 -4.68 20.97 -22.18
C ARG A 652 -5.73 20.00 -21.65
N ILE A 653 -6.99 20.41 -21.61
CA ILE A 653 -8.12 19.59 -21.20
C ILE A 653 -9.02 19.40 -22.41
N GLU A 654 -9.24 18.15 -22.81
CA GLU A 654 -10.18 17.79 -23.86
C GLU A 654 -11.62 18.17 -23.44
N PRO A 655 -12.56 18.35 -24.37
CA PRO A 655 -13.92 18.77 -24.07
C PRO A 655 -14.61 17.84 -23.05
N VAL A 656 -15.04 18.40 -21.94
CA VAL A 656 -15.75 17.69 -20.86
C VAL A 656 -16.93 18.52 -20.38
N GLU A 657 -17.99 17.87 -19.84
CA GLU A 657 -19.13 18.62 -19.30
C GLU A 657 -18.70 19.63 -18.23
N LYS A 658 -19.24 20.83 -18.30
CA LYS A 658 -18.90 21.97 -17.44
C LYS A 658 -18.87 21.63 -15.94
N ARG A 659 -19.82 20.81 -15.45
CA ARG A 659 -19.85 20.38 -14.05
C ARG A 659 -18.59 19.61 -13.64
N TYR A 660 -18.09 18.72 -14.51
CA TYR A 660 -16.87 17.94 -14.27
C TYR A 660 -15.62 18.78 -14.52
N PHE A 661 -15.68 19.71 -15.45
CA PHE A 661 -14.58 20.63 -15.75
C PHE A 661 -14.24 21.49 -14.53
N ASN A 662 -15.25 22.07 -13.86
CA ASN A 662 -15.07 22.85 -12.65
C ASN A 662 -14.53 21.99 -11.48
N VAL A 663 -15.03 20.75 -11.31
CA VAL A 663 -14.51 19.82 -10.32
C VAL A 663 -13.05 19.47 -10.60
N LEU A 664 -12.68 19.28 -11.87
CA LEU A 664 -11.32 18.98 -12.26
C LEU A 664 -10.37 20.14 -11.96
N LEU A 665 -10.77 21.38 -12.34
CA LEU A 665 -9.98 22.60 -12.06
C LEU A 665 -9.79 22.78 -10.55
N HIS A 666 -10.84 22.61 -9.75
CA HIS A 666 -10.76 22.73 -8.29
C HIS A 666 -9.83 21.67 -7.67
N LYS A 667 -9.94 20.41 -8.11
CA LYS A 667 -9.02 19.33 -7.67
C LYS A 667 -7.56 19.57 -8.08
N MET A 668 -7.35 20.31 -9.15
CA MET A 668 -6.01 20.74 -9.60
C MET A 668 -5.52 22.01 -8.89
N GLY A 669 -6.27 22.55 -7.94
CA GLY A 669 -5.90 23.73 -7.14
C GLY A 669 -6.16 25.09 -7.85
N TYR A 670 -7.02 25.10 -8.87
CA TYR A 670 -7.43 26.34 -9.52
C TYR A 670 -8.77 26.83 -9.00
N ASP A 671 -8.79 28.03 -8.39
CA ASP A 671 -10.00 28.68 -7.88
C ASP A 671 -10.85 29.35 -8.96
N THR A 672 -10.83 28.82 -10.17
CA THR A 672 -11.60 29.37 -11.30
C THR A 672 -12.85 28.53 -11.51
N THR A 673 -14.02 29.09 -11.19
CA THR A 673 -15.31 28.52 -11.60
C THR A 673 -15.69 29.13 -12.94
N VAL A 674 -15.79 28.31 -13.98
CA VAL A 674 -16.24 28.79 -15.29
C VAL A 674 -17.76 28.95 -15.27
N THR A 675 -18.24 30.16 -15.44
CA THR A 675 -19.67 30.54 -15.38
C THR A 675 -20.33 30.70 -16.74
N ASP A 676 -19.65 30.34 -17.85
CA ASP A 676 -20.26 30.43 -19.18
C ASP A 676 -21.62 29.74 -19.26
N ALA A 677 -22.66 30.53 -19.37
CA ALA A 677 -24.04 30.04 -19.34
C ALA A 677 -24.47 29.35 -20.66
N GLN A 678 -23.76 29.59 -21.74
CA GLN A 678 -24.17 29.15 -23.09
C GLN A 678 -23.67 27.77 -23.49
N ASN A 679 -22.54 27.32 -22.94
CA ASN A 679 -21.93 26.05 -23.34
C ASN A 679 -22.03 24.97 -22.26
N ARG A 680 -22.51 23.78 -22.66
CA ARG A 680 -22.58 22.60 -21.81
C ARG A 680 -21.22 21.95 -21.61
N TYR A 681 -20.34 22.06 -22.59
CA TYR A 681 -19.00 21.48 -22.60
C TYR A 681 -17.93 22.57 -22.57
N MET A 682 -16.84 22.30 -21.89
CA MET A 682 -15.70 23.21 -21.73
C MET A 682 -14.40 22.49 -22.11
N THR A 683 -13.45 23.25 -22.62
CA THR A 683 -12.10 22.78 -22.97
C THR A 683 -11.06 23.78 -22.53
N ALA A 684 -9.83 23.33 -22.29
CA ALA A 684 -8.66 24.19 -22.10
C ALA A 684 -7.71 23.96 -23.27
N VAL A 685 -7.54 24.97 -24.11
CA VAL A 685 -6.70 24.90 -25.32
C VAL A 685 -5.48 25.78 -25.15
N LYS A 686 -4.28 25.23 -25.42
CA LYS A 686 -3.04 26.01 -25.43
C LYS A 686 -2.90 26.76 -26.74
N THR A 687 -2.96 28.07 -26.70
CA THR A 687 -2.74 28.94 -27.86
C THR A 687 -1.25 29.22 -27.98
N LYS A 688 -0.72 29.15 -29.22
CA LYS A 688 0.69 29.40 -29.52
C LYS A 688 1.05 30.87 -29.19
N GLY A 689 1.94 31.07 -28.22
CA GLY A 689 2.40 32.40 -27.78
C GLY A 689 1.80 32.90 -26.46
N GLU A 690 0.79 32.22 -25.88
CA GLU A 690 0.23 32.62 -24.59
C GLU A 690 0.74 31.72 -23.45
N PRO A 691 1.07 32.30 -22.28
CA PRO A 691 1.61 31.56 -21.16
C PRO A 691 0.58 30.64 -20.46
N GLN A 692 -0.71 30.90 -20.65
CA GLN A 692 -1.80 30.08 -20.07
C GLN A 692 -2.79 29.62 -21.12
N PRO A 693 -3.33 28.39 -21.05
CA PRO A 693 -4.38 27.94 -21.93
C PRO A 693 -5.67 28.74 -21.73
N GLN A 694 -6.35 29.03 -22.82
CA GLN A 694 -7.65 29.70 -22.78
C GLN A 694 -8.75 28.68 -22.46
N LEU A 695 -9.60 29.03 -21.50
CA LEU A 695 -10.79 28.25 -21.18
C LEU A 695 -11.90 28.67 -22.14
N GLN A 696 -12.33 27.75 -22.98
CA GLN A 696 -13.32 28.01 -24.01
C GLN A 696 -14.54 27.09 -23.87
N GLY A 697 -15.70 27.68 -24.12
CA GLY A 697 -16.91 26.89 -24.35
C GLY A 697 -16.72 26.06 -25.63
N TRP A 698 -17.03 24.78 -25.55
CA TRP A 698 -16.95 23.90 -26.70
C TRP A 698 -18.36 23.55 -27.20
N ALA A 699 -18.68 24.00 -28.40
CA ALA A 699 -19.93 23.67 -29.07
C ALA A 699 -19.78 22.34 -29.78
N LEU A 700 -20.73 21.43 -29.54
CA LEU A 700 -20.82 20.16 -30.25
C LEU A 700 -21.04 20.41 -31.74
N LYS A 701 -19.96 20.31 -32.56
CA LYS A 701 -20.08 20.22 -34.00
C LYS A 701 -20.19 18.75 -34.37
N GLN A 702 -21.36 18.35 -34.87
CA GLN A 702 -21.60 16.98 -35.30
C GLN A 702 -20.71 16.69 -36.52
N GLN A 703 -19.97 15.59 -36.49
CA GLN A 703 -19.24 15.09 -37.64
C GLN A 703 -20.19 14.47 -38.67
N ASP A 704 -19.90 14.59 -39.92
CA ASP A 704 -20.71 14.04 -41.02
C ASP A 704 -20.83 12.51 -40.93
N LYS A 705 -19.80 11.86 -40.39
CA LYS A 705 -19.77 10.40 -40.19
C LYS A 705 -19.65 10.05 -38.72
N MET A 706 -20.60 9.30 -38.22
CA MET A 706 -20.56 8.78 -36.84
C MET A 706 -19.48 7.70 -36.70
N PRO A 707 -18.63 7.77 -35.67
CA PRO A 707 -17.65 6.71 -35.40
C PRO A 707 -18.33 5.38 -35.06
N ASP A 708 -17.73 4.28 -35.50
CA ASP A 708 -18.20 2.94 -35.11
C ASP A 708 -17.64 2.58 -33.74
N VAL A 709 -18.50 2.57 -32.76
CA VAL A 709 -18.17 2.33 -31.34
C VAL A 709 -18.58 0.93 -30.86
N ARG A 710 -19.00 0.04 -31.74
CA ARG A 710 -19.39 -1.34 -31.36
C ARG A 710 -18.19 -2.10 -30.80
N ASN A 711 -18.42 -2.89 -29.79
CA ASN A 711 -17.42 -3.64 -29.00
C ASN A 711 -16.44 -2.76 -28.17
N MET A 712 -16.60 -1.43 -28.18
CA MET A 712 -15.85 -0.56 -27.26
C MET A 712 -16.39 -0.66 -25.84
N LEU A 713 -15.54 -0.38 -24.85
CA LEU A 713 -16.00 -0.12 -23.49
C LEU A 713 -16.94 1.10 -23.47
N ALA A 714 -17.88 1.11 -22.55
CA ALA A 714 -18.87 2.20 -22.44
C ALA A 714 -18.20 3.58 -22.33
N SER A 715 -17.11 3.71 -21.52
CA SER A 715 -16.34 4.94 -21.35
C SER A 715 -15.76 5.45 -22.66
N ASP A 716 -15.13 4.54 -23.41
CA ASP A 716 -14.43 4.89 -24.66
C ASP A 716 -15.43 5.26 -25.77
N ALA A 717 -16.54 4.50 -25.83
CA ALA A 717 -17.62 4.77 -26.79
C ALA A 717 -18.30 6.12 -26.53
N VAL A 718 -18.53 6.45 -25.25
CA VAL A 718 -19.09 7.74 -24.84
C VAL A 718 -18.12 8.88 -25.22
N ALA A 719 -16.82 8.71 -24.97
CA ALA A 719 -15.82 9.69 -25.28
C ALA A 719 -15.74 9.95 -26.81
N GLU A 720 -15.68 8.90 -27.63
CA GLU A 720 -15.59 9.01 -29.10
C GLU A 720 -16.85 9.63 -29.72
N LEU A 721 -18.03 9.23 -29.26
CA LEU A 721 -19.29 9.81 -29.76
C LEU A 721 -19.47 11.26 -29.31
N THR A 722 -19.10 11.59 -28.06
CA THR A 722 -19.14 12.97 -27.58
C THR A 722 -18.18 13.87 -28.35
N LYS A 723 -16.97 13.37 -28.64
CA LYS A 723 -15.99 14.06 -29.47
C LYS A 723 -16.50 14.29 -30.91
N ALA A 724 -17.25 13.33 -31.43
CA ALA A 724 -17.91 13.44 -32.75
C ALA A 724 -19.18 14.29 -32.73
N GLY A 725 -19.55 14.90 -31.60
CA GLY A 725 -20.67 15.83 -31.50
C GLY A 725 -22.02 15.23 -31.16
N TYR A 726 -22.06 13.97 -30.73
CA TYR A 726 -23.31 13.31 -30.36
C TYR A 726 -23.57 13.39 -28.85
N ARG A 727 -24.83 13.51 -28.47
CA ARG A 727 -25.26 13.25 -27.10
C ARG A 727 -25.37 11.74 -26.90
N VAL A 728 -24.91 11.23 -25.77
CA VAL A 728 -24.89 9.79 -25.52
C VAL A 728 -25.75 9.46 -24.29
N GLN A 729 -26.58 8.47 -24.43
CA GLN A 729 -27.31 7.83 -23.34
C GLN A 729 -26.90 6.36 -23.28
N VAL A 730 -26.50 5.89 -22.10
CA VAL A 730 -26.01 4.53 -21.89
C VAL A 730 -27.06 3.70 -21.16
N GLN A 731 -27.28 2.48 -21.64
CA GLN A 731 -28.18 1.51 -21.02
C GLN A 731 -27.46 0.16 -20.91
N GLY A 732 -27.34 -0.35 -19.68
CA GLY A 732 -26.57 -1.56 -19.35
C GLY A 732 -25.16 -1.28 -18.84
N ARG A 733 -24.33 -2.31 -18.78
CA ARG A 733 -22.92 -2.27 -18.33
C ARG A 733 -22.06 -3.11 -19.27
N GLY A 734 -20.78 -2.73 -19.41
CA GLY A 734 -19.81 -3.49 -20.21
C GLY A 734 -19.51 -2.85 -21.56
N ARG A 735 -19.57 -3.64 -22.65
CA ARG A 735 -19.22 -3.21 -24.00
C ARG A 735 -20.46 -2.88 -24.82
N VAL A 736 -20.29 -2.00 -25.81
CA VAL A 736 -21.36 -1.62 -26.73
C VAL A 736 -21.72 -2.79 -27.65
N LYS A 737 -22.90 -3.34 -27.45
CA LYS A 737 -23.48 -4.36 -28.33
C LYS A 737 -24.15 -3.74 -29.53
N SER A 738 -25.00 -2.75 -29.28
CA SER A 738 -25.76 -2.07 -30.33
C SER A 738 -25.94 -0.59 -29.97
N LEU A 739 -26.30 0.20 -30.95
CA LEU A 739 -26.63 1.61 -30.79
C LEU A 739 -27.83 2.01 -31.64
N SER A 740 -28.56 3.00 -31.16
CA SER A 740 -29.66 3.61 -31.95
C SER A 740 -29.55 5.13 -31.86
N LYS A 741 -29.99 5.81 -32.94
CA LYS A 741 -30.13 7.28 -32.95
C LYS A 741 -31.60 7.64 -32.69
N ASP A 742 -31.81 8.76 -32.03
CA ASP A 742 -33.13 9.36 -31.92
C ASP A 742 -33.60 10.00 -33.25
N ALA A 743 -34.80 10.46 -33.30
CA ALA A 743 -35.39 11.10 -34.49
C ALA A 743 -34.65 12.41 -34.89
N SER A 744 -33.95 13.05 -33.94
CA SER A 744 -33.15 14.26 -34.23
C SER A 744 -31.79 13.96 -34.81
N GLY A 745 -31.33 12.69 -34.77
CA GLY A 745 -30.00 12.25 -35.17
C GLY A 745 -28.87 12.73 -34.27
N LYS A 746 -29.19 13.45 -33.16
CA LYS A 746 -28.24 14.06 -32.24
C LYS A 746 -27.99 13.26 -30.95
N LEU A 747 -28.92 12.42 -30.56
CA LEU A 747 -28.82 11.54 -29.39
C LEU A 747 -28.55 10.11 -29.84
N VAL A 748 -27.49 9.52 -29.34
CA VAL A 748 -27.13 8.11 -29.56
C VAL A 748 -27.37 7.35 -28.24
N ARG A 749 -28.18 6.30 -28.30
CA ARG A 749 -28.34 5.37 -27.18
C ARG A 749 -27.46 4.16 -27.41
N LEU A 750 -26.64 3.87 -26.41
CA LEU A 750 -25.76 2.71 -26.37
C LEU A 750 -26.40 1.63 -25.53
N TYR A 751 -26.52 0.44 -26.09
CA TYR A 751 -26.96 -0.75 -25.38
C TYR A 751 -25.73 -1.63 -25.11
N LEU A 752 -25.44 -1.86 -23.84
CA LEU A 752 -24.23 -2.54 -23.39
C LEU A 752 -24.55 -3.97 -22.98
N GLU A 753 -23.56 -4.85 -23.18
CA GLU A 753 -23.51 -6.19 -22.59
C GLU A 753 -22.22 -6.37 -21.80
N PRO A 754 -22.24 -7.21 -20.71
CA PRO A 754 -21.05 -7.49 -19.88
C PRO A 754 -19.84 -7.99 -20.66
#